data_2f381cf23f4b62a43f7921fdae9a05d6
#
_entry.id   2f381cf23f4b62a43f7921fdae9a05d6
#
_cell.length_a   1.000
_cell.length_b   1.000
_cell.length_c   1.000
_cell.angle_alpha   90.00
_cell.angle_beta   90.00
_cell.angle_gamma   90.00
#
_symmetry.space_group_name_H-M   'P 1'
#
loop_
_entity.id
_entity.type
_entity.pdbx_description
1 polymer ?
#
loop_
_entity_poly.entity_id
_entity_poly.type
_entity_poly.pdbx_seq_one_letter_code
_entity_poly.pdbx_strand_id
1 'polypeptide(L)'
;MANGLPHLRVVTTETTRTHCPYCAFQCGMTVTAQQTTHRELRVQADPDFPVNRGQMCIKGFTSAALLDHPARVLAPKLRGASGKLSLVSWETALDYVAERVLALQARYGKPSVGAFGSGALTNEKAYLLGKFVRVALRSPNIDYNGRYCMASAAAGQNRAFGIDRGLPFPVSDIAETKALMLWGSNCAETMPPIMQWVYEQKNRGGALIVVDPRRTDTARAAALHLQLTPGTDLLLANGLLFLAIEHGLIDRDYIARRTQGFDDVRRSVLTCDPAHVERITGVPIEQQMQAVRLLADAESSMVLSGRGPEQQSKGTDTVSALINLMLALGKVGKPASGYGCLTGQGNGQGGREHGQKADQLPGYRYIEDAAHRAHIAEIWRVNPADLPNKGKSAYELLDSMGAEGGLRGLLVFGSNVAVASPHSGNITRKLAALDLLVVCDAFENETSATAHAVLPTAQWAEEDGTLTNLEGRVILRRQVQAPPPGVKTDLQILAELAKRLGRGEGFQFDSPEQVFEELRRATQGGKADYSGISYEKLEQNQGVFWPCPSNSHPGTPRLFAERFFLASGRAQFTAVPHRNAAELPDTDYPLFFTTGRYKEHYNSGAQTRHVPALMDAKPEPRVQVHPRLAARLGVVDGDLLLVESRRGAVRFSVLISSDIRADTLFAPFHWGGRQAANLLTMPALDPISRMPEFKVCAVRARPASPIEGTH
;
A
#
# COMPACT_ATOMS: atom_id res chain seq x y z
N MET A 1 14.44 54.04 40.04
CA MET A 1 13.44 53.26 39.30
C MET A 1 13.97 53.03 37.90
N ALA A 2 14.59 51.88 37.64
CA ALA A 2 15.13 51.53 36.34
C ALA A 2 14.07 50.66 35.66
N ASN A 3 13.40 51.23 34.66
CA ASN A 3 12.50 50.50 33.77
C ASN A 3 13.29 49.53 32.89
N GLY A 4 13.32 48.24 33.26
CA GLY A 4 13.78 47.22 32.36
C GLY A 4 12.80 47.02 31.23
N LEU A 5 13.22 47.36 30.02
CA LEU A 5 12.51 47.00 28.77
C LEU A 5 12.47 45.44 28.69
N PRO A 6 11.32 44.87 28.30
CA PRO A 6 11.27 43.42 28.12
C PRO A 6 12.24 43.03 26.99
N HIS A 7 13.17 42.14 27.29
CA HIS A 7 14.05 41.54 26.28
C HIS A 7 13.19 40.88 25.20
N LEU A 8 13.09 41.52 24.05
CA LEU A 8 12.57 40.88 22.82
C LEU A 8 13.42 39.63 22.55
N ARG A 9 12.91 38.44 22.86
CA ARG A 9 13.51 37.19 22.41
C ARG A 9 13.34 37.13 20.91
N VAL A 10 14.45 37.13 20.17
CA VAL A 10 14.45 36.84 18.73
C VAL A 10 14.07 35.36 18.61
N VAL A 11 12.84 35.09 18.15
CA VAL A 11 12.38 33.76 17.78
C VAL A 11 12.91 33.48 16.39
N THR A 12 13.97 32.69 16.27
CA THR A 12 14.40 32.19 14.97
C THR A 12 13.43 31.12 14.51
N THR A 13 12.74 31.38 13.41
CA THR A 13 11.83 30.41 12.77
C THR A 13 12.54 29.82 11.55
N GLU A 14 12.74 28.51 11.54
CA GLU A 14 13.21 27.78 10.39
C GLU A 14 12.02 27.01 9.78
N THR A 15 11.78 27.20 8.49
CA THR A 15 10.68 26.56 7.76
C THR A 15 11.24 25.66 6.69
N THR A 16 10.93 24.37 6.74
CA THR A 16 11.31 23.35 5.76
C THR A 16 10.12 22.93 4.94
N ARG A 17 10.23 22.95 3.60
CA ARG A 17 9.30 22.29 2.69
C ARG A 17 9.60 20.79 2.64
N THR A 18 8.57 19.97 2.83
CA THR A 18 8.69 18.51 2.90
C THR A 18 7.36 17.85 2.52
N HIS A 19 7.22 16.53 2.77
CA HIS A 19 6.03 15.78 2.38
C HIS A 19 5.47 14.94 3.53
N CYS A 20 4.14 14.81 3.55
CA CYS A 20 3.41 14.00 4.52
C CYS A 20 3.87 12.52 4.50
N PRO A 21 4.08 11.87 5.67
CA PRO A 21 4.64 10.52 5.74
C PRO A 21 3.63 9.40 5.45
N TYR A 22 2.33 9.69 5.31
CA TYR A 22 1.32 8.64 5.34
C TYR A 22 0.99 8.05 3.96
N CYS A 23 -0.07 8.52 3.31
CA CYS A 23 -0.58 7.85 2.10
C CYS A 23 0.16 8.28 0.82
N ALA A 24 -0.08 7.51 -0.26
CA ALA A 24 0.58 7.73 -1.55
C ALA A 24 0.22 9.05 -2.26
N PHE A 25 -0.69 9.83 -1.70
CA PHE A 25 -0.95 11.19 -2.19
C PHE A 25 0.22 12.13 -1.93
N GLN A 26 1.02 11.85 -0.86
CA GLN A 26 2.26 12.55 -0.52
C GLN A 26 2.09 14.07 -0.52
N CYS A 27 1.08 14.57 0.22
CA CYS A 27 0.80 15.99 0.31
C CYS A 27 2.06 16.80 0.60
N GLY A 28 2.32 17.83 -0.19
CA GLY A 28 3.33 18.83 0.13
C GLY A 28 2.92 19.61 1.38
N MET A 29 3.87 19.84 2.26
CA MET A 29 3.67 20.59 3.50
C MET A 29 4.92 21.36 3.89
N THR A 30 4.72 22.38 4.72
CA THR A 30 5.79 23.10 5.40
C THR A 30 5.77 22.74 6.88
N VAL A 31 6.95 22.58 7.45
CA VAL A 31 7.13 22.40 8.89
C VAL A 31 8.00 23.53 9.42
N THR A 32 7.44 24.31 10.33
CA THR A 32 8.12 25.44 10.97
C THR A 32 8.52 25.04 12.39
N ALA A 33 9.81 25.08 12.68
CA ALA A 33 10.34 24.94 14.02
C ALA A 33 10.34 26.30 14.72
N GLN A 34 9.60 26.42 15.82
CA GLN A 34 9.63 27.59 16.69
C GLN A 34 10.48 27.26 17.92
N GLN A 35 11.56 28.00 18.12
CA GLN A 35 12.35 27.91 19.34
C GLN A 35 11.69 28.80 20.43
N THR A 36 10.76 28.19 21.16
CA THR A 36 10.24 28.73 22.43
C THR A 36 10.97 28.06 23.61
N THR A 37 10.41 28.10 24.82
CA THR A 37 10.92 27.33 25.97
C THR A 37 10.90 25.81 25.70
N HIS A 38 10.01 25.36 24.80
CA HIS A 38 9.99 24.01 24.23
C HIS A 38 9.94 24.14 22.71
N ARG A 39 10.66 23.26 22.00
CA ARG A 39 10.62 23.23 20.54
C ARG A 39 9.23 22.79 20.09
N GLU A 40 8.52 23.65 19.39
CA GLU A 40 7.21 23.35 18.83
C GLU A 40 7.33 23.26 17.29
N LEU A 41 6.83 22.17 16.73
CA LEU A 41 6.78 21.95 15.28
C LEU A 41 5.37 22.22 14.77
N ARG A 42 5.22 23.22 13.92
CA ARG A 42 3.96 23.57 13.27
C ARG A 42 3.93 23.06 11.84
N VAL A 43 2.94 22.23 11.55
CA VAL A 43 2.71 21.65 10.21
C VAL A 43 1.62 22.45 9.49
N GLN A 44 1.90 22.84 8.25
CA GLN A 44 0.95 23.51 7.35
C GLN A 44 0.97 22.82 5.98
N ALA A 45 -0.18 22.78 5.30
CA ALA A 45 -0.23 22.29 3.93
C ALA A 45 0.45 23.29 2.97
N ASP A 46 1.23 22.77 2.01
CA ASP A 46 1.85 23.61 0.98
C ASP A 46 0.84 23.92 -0.14
N PRO A 47 0.45 25.21 -0.32
CA PRO A 47 -0.51 25.59 -1.36
C PRO A 47 0.05 25.46 -2.78
N ASP A 48 1.36 25.51 -2.92
CA ASP A 48 2.03 25.53 -4.23
C ASP A 48 2.27 24.12 -4.78
N PHE A 49 2.22 23.08 -3.91
CA PHE A 49 2.44 21.72 -4.38
C PHE A 49 1.27 21.20 -5.25
N PRO A 50 1.51 20.81 -6.51
CA PRO A 50 0.46 20.61 -7.52
C PRO A 50 -0.50 19.47 -7.21
N VAL A 51 -0.13 18.50 -6.35
CA VAL A 51 -0.96 17.34 -6.02
C VAL A 51 -2.04 17.67 -5.02
N ASN A 52 -1.71 18.35 -3.92
CA ASN A 52 -2.67 18.66 -2.85
C ASN A 52 -3.16 20.11 -2.81
N ARG A 53 -2.51 21.04 -3.49
CA ARG A 53 -2.94 22.45 -3.60
C ARG A 53 -3.43 23.04 -2.26
N GLY A 54 -2.63 22.90 -1.21
CA GLY A 54 -2.98 23.39 0.13
C GLY A 54 -3.98 22.54 0.91
N GLN A 55 -4.44 21.41 0.39
CA GLN A 55 -5.31 20.47 1.11
C GLN A 55 -4.49 19.40 1.85
N MET A 56 -4.85 19.11 3.09
CA MET A 56 -4.25 18.03 3.87
C MET A 56 -5.25 17.47 4.87
N CYS A 57 -5.15 16.18 5.20
CA CYS A 57 -6.05 15.55 6.18
C CYS A 57 -5.48 15.65 7.59
N ILE A 58 -6.33 15.34 8.58
CA ILE A 58 -5.96 15.39 10.01
C ILE A 58 -4.68 14.59 10.34
N LYS A 59 -4.44 13.45 9.68
CA LYS A 59 -3.20 12.66 9.89
C LYS A 59 -1.95 13.47 9.51
N GLY A 60 -1.98 14.20 8.39
CA GLY A 60 -0.88 15.04 7.96
C GLY A 60 -0.62 16.17 8.94
N PHE A 61 -1.66 16.91 9.33
CA PHE A 61 -1.55 18.01 10.30
C PHE A 61 -1.01 17.57 11.67
N THR A 62 -1.28 16.35 12.09
CA THR A 62 -0.85 15.80 13.39
C THR A 62 0.45 14.98 13.31
N SER A 63 1.08 14.87 12.14
CA SER A 63 2.23 13.98 11.94
C SER A 63 3.47 14.34 12.78
N ALA A 64 3.67 15.60 13.10
CA ALA A 64 4.77 16.07 13.94
C ALA A 64 4.67 15.61 15.40
N ALA A 65 3.46 15.32 15.90
CA ALA A 65 3.26 14.85 17.28
C ALA A 65 3.97 13.51 17.60
N LEU A 66 4.41 12.78 16.57
CA LEU A 66 5.14 11.52 16.72
C LEU A 66 6.65 11.73 16.95
N LEU A 67 7.20 12.89 16.59
CA LEU A 67 8.66 13.09 16.57
C LEU A 67 9.27 13.12 17.96
N ASP A 68 8.58 13.74 18.93
CA ASP A 68 9.02 13.84 20.31
C ASP A 68 8.15 13.01 21.28
N HIS A 69 7.44 12.00 20.74
CA HIS A 69 6.52 11.18 21.53
C HIS A 69 7.27 10.30 22.54
N PRO A 70 6.87 10.22 23.84
CA PRO A 70 7.60 9.51 24.88
C PRO A 70 7.69 7.99 24.68
N ALA A 71 6.79 7.39 23.89
CA ALA A 71 6.83 5.96 23.57
C ALA A 71 7.83 5.60 22.45
N ARG A 72 8.60 6.57 21.92
CA ARG A 72 9.62 6.26 20.91
C ARG A 72 10.71 5.35 21.46
N VAL A 73 11.15 4.41 20.64
CA VAL A 73 12.35 3.64 20.90
C VAL A 73 13.57 4.51 20.57
N LEU A 74 14.41 4.82 21.56
CA LEU A 74 15.56 5.70 21.42
C LEU A 74 16.92 4.97 21.52
N ALA A 75 16.91 3.72 21.95
CA ALA A 75 18.11 2.88 22.03
C ALA A 75 17.76 1.43 21.68
N PRO A 76 18.73 0.65 21.17
CA PRO A 76 18.51 -0.76 20.85
C PRO A 76 18.12 -1.56 22.09
N LYS A 77 17.27 -2.58 21.87
CA LYS A 77 16.84 -3.51 22.91
C LYS A 77 17.07 -4.95 22.47
N LEU A 78 17.55 -5.79 23.37
CA LEU A 78 17.65 -7.24 23.19
C LEU A 78 16.79 -7.98 24.22
N ARG A 79 16.21 -9.09 23.80
CA ARG A 79 15.44 -9.98 24.66
C ARG A 79 16.38 -10.89 25.44
N GLY A 80 16.41 -10.70 26.76
CA GLY A 80 17.20 -11.55 27.67
C GLY A 80 16.53 -12.88 27.97
N ALA A 81 17.22 -13.72 28.78
CA ALA A 81 16.74 -15.03 29.21
C ALA A 81 15.44 -14.94 30.04
N SER A 82 15.16 -13.81 30.68
CA SER A 82 13.90 -13.55 31.39
C SER A 82 12.70 -13.31 30.47
N GLY A 83 12.90 -13.26 29.16
CA GLY A 83 11.87 -12.92 28.16
C GLY A 83 11.58 -11.42 28.07
N LYS A 84 12.28 -10.56 28.80
CA LYS A 84 12.11 -9.10 28.76
C LYS A 84 13.11 -8.46 27.79
N LEU A 85 12.69 -7.40 27.10
CA LEU A 85 13.55 -6.53 26.30
C LEU A 85 14.32 -5.58 27.25
N SER A 86 15.63 -5.52 27.10
CA SER A 86 16.53 -4.65 27.88
C SER A 86 17.37 -3.78 26.93
N LEU A 87 17.65 -2.55 27.35
CA LEU A 87 18.50 -1.61 26.61
C LEU A 87 19.93 -2.14 26.51
N VAL A 88 20.51 -1.99 25.33
CA VAL A 88 21.91 -2.35 25.04
C VAL A 88 22.57 -1.30 24.14
N SER A 89 23.89 -1.38 23.99
CA SER A 89 24.60 -0.55 23.01
C SER A 89 24.29 -0.98 21.58
N TRP A 90 24.51 -0.08 20.61
CA TRP A 90 24.42 -0.42 19.18
C TRP A 90 25.39 -1.53 18.80
N GLU A 91 26.61 -1.48 19.30
CA GLU A 91 27.63 -2.52 19.05
C GLU A 91 27.12 -3.89 19.49
N THR A 92 26.69 -4.00 20.74
CA THR A 92 26.13 -5.25 21.28
C THR A 92 24.92 -5.75 20.46
N ALA A 93 24.01 -4.85 20.08
CA ALA A 93 22.82 -5.24 19.33
C ALA A 93 23.14 -5.73 17.92
N LEU A 94 24.01 -5.02 17.19
CA LEU A 94 24.37 -5.35 15.83
C LEU A 94 25.26 -6.61 15.75
N ASP A 95 26.18 -6.79 16.70
CA ASP A 95 26.99 -8.00 16.82
C ASP A 95 26.11 -9.21 17.09
N TYR A 96 25.17 -9.12 18.05
CA TYR A 96 24.19 -10.16 18.33
C TYR A 96 23.41 -10.55 17.07
N VAL A 97 22.87 -9.57 16.34
CA VAL A 97 22.09 -9.85 15.11
C VAL A 97 22.97 -10.52 14.07
N ALA A 98 24.19 -10.03 13.81
CA ALA A 98 25.08 -10.58 12.81
C ALA A 98 25.51 -12.02 13.15
N GLU A 99 25.89 -12.29 14.39
CA GLU A 99 26.27 -13.63 14.88
C GLU A 99 25.11 -14.62 14.72
N ARG A 100 23.88 -14.22 15.11
CA ARG A 100 22.69 -15.07 14.96
C ARG A 100 22.36 -15.34 13.51
N VAL A 101 22.46 -14.34 12.62
CA VAL A 101 22.29 -14.51 11.18
C VAL A 101 23.27 -15.52 10.62
N LEU A 102 24.57 -15.36 10.94
CA LEU A 102 25.62 -16.26 10.46
C LEU A 102 25.41 -17.70 10.97
N ALA A 103 25.06 -17.86 12.26
CA ALA A 103 24.78 -19.17 12.85
C ALA A 103 23.59 -19.88 12.20
N LEU A 104 22.50 -19.14 11.95
CA LEU A 104 21.32 -19.69 11.28
C LEU A 104 21.64 -20.09 9.83
N GLN A 105 22.37 -19.25 9.11
CA GLN A 105 22.77 -19.54 7.75
C GLN A 105 23.77 -20.70 7.63
N ALA A 106 24.67 -20.85 8.61
CA ALA A 106 25.57 -22.00 8.67
C ALA A 106 24.82 -23.32 8.92
N ARG A 107 23.78 -23.28 9.76
CA ARG A 107 22.99 -24.47 10.12
C ARG A 107 21.93 -24.85 9.09
N TYR A 108 21.23 -23.86 8.51
CA TYR A 108 20.04 -24.08 7.69
C TYR A 108 20.15 -23.55 6.25
N GLY A 109 21.32 -23.03 5.88
CA GLY A 109 21.58 -22.45 4.56
C GLY A 109 21.16 -20.98 4.46
N LYS A 110 21.65 -20.30 3.41
CA LYS A 110 21.42 -18.85 3.17
C LYS A 110 19.94 -18.45 3.14
N PRO A 111 19.01 -19.23 2.56
CA PRO A 111 17.58 -18.88 2.52
C PRO A 111 16.86 -18.92 3.87
N SER A 112 17.50 -19.41 4.94
CA SER A 112 16.88 -19.49 6.28
C SER A 112 16.67 -18.12 6.94
N VAL A 113 17.31 -17.07 6.44
CA VAL A 113 17.14 -15.69 6.93
C VAL A 113 16.62 -14.81 5.80
N GLY A 114 15.61 -14.01 6.08
CA GLY A 114 15.01 -13.10 5.11
C GLY A 114 14.69 -11.74 5.71
N ALA A 115 14.11 -10.85 4.89
CA ALA A 115 13.64 -9.57 5.34
C ALA A 115 12.23 -9.25 4.84
N PHE A 116 11.49 -8.46 5.62
CA PHE A 116 10.19 -7.93 5.28
C PHE A 116 10.24 -6.39 5.33
N GLY A 117 10.08 -5.76 4.18
CA GLY A 117 10.14 -4.31 4.04
C GLY A 117 8.77 -3.62 4.17
N SER A 118 8.74 -2.35 3.81
CA SER A 118 7.57 -1.50 3.95
C SER A 118 7.39 -0.53 2.78
N GLY A 119 6.14 -0.20 2.48
CA GLY A 119 5.77 0.92 1.64
C GLY A 119 5.88 2.28 2.33
N ALA A 120 6.45 2.35 3.53
CA ALA A 120 6.79 3.59 4.22
C ALA A 120 8.27 3.98 4.05
N LEU A 121 9.11 3.04 3.60
CA LEU A 121 10.53 3.28 3.33
C LEU A 121 10.71 4.23 2.14
N THR A 122 11.73 5.08 2.18
CA THR A 122 12.13 5.90 1.02
C THR A 122 12.64 5.01 -0.13
N ASN A 123 12.81 5.57 -1.32
CA ASN A 123 13.34 4.82 -2.47
C ASN A 123 14.76 4.28 -2.17
N GLU A 124 15.57 5.09 -1.51
CA GLU A 124 16.94 4.74 -1.09
C GLU A 124 16.93 3.55 -0.11
N LYS A 125 16.05 3.59 0.89
CA LYS A 125 15.90 2.51 1.87
C LYS A 125 15.38 1.22 1.22
N ALA A 126 14.38 1.33 0.34
CA ALA A 126 13.82 0.22 -0.41
C ALA A 126 14.88 -0.45 -1.30
N TYR A 127 15.67 0.37 -1.99
CA TYR A 127 16.80 -0.05 -2.82
C TYR A 127 17.88 -0.76 -2.00
N LEU A 128 18.35 -0.10 -0.93
CA LEU A 128 19.45 -0.64 -0.13
C LEU A 128 19.05 -1.91 0.63
N LEU A 129 17.80 -2.01 1.10
CA LEU A 129 17.25 -3.23 1.70
C LEU A 129 17.22 -4.38 0.67
N GLY A 130 16.78 -4.09 -0.56
CA GLY A 130 16.79 -5.07 -1.66
C GLY A 130 18.20 -5.57 -1.99
N LYS A 131 19.18 -4.67 -2.05
CA LYS A 131 20.60 -4.99 -2.22
C LYS A 131 21.14 -5.78 -1.03
N PHE A 132 20.86 -5.35 0.21
CA PHE A 132 21.31 -6.00 1.44
C PHE A 132 20.90 -7.48 1.51
N VAL A 133 19.63 -7.78 1.23
CA VAL A 133 19.14 -9.16 1.29
C VAL A 133 19.81 -10.03 0.23
N ARG A 134 20.02 -9.51 -0.98
CA ARG A 134 20.57 -10.29 -2.08
C ARG A 134 22.09 -10.41 -2.04
N VAL A 135 22.80 -9.37 -1.59
CA VAL A 135 24.25 -9.32 -1.58
C VAL A 135 24.86 -9.68 -0.21
N ALA A 136 24.36 -9.09 0.88
CA ALA A 136 24.91 -9.32 2.22
C ALA A 136 24.35 -10.61 2.85
N LEU A 137 23.04 -10.79 2.86
CA LEU A 137 22.41 -12.03 3.35
C LEU A 137 22.53 -13.19 2.34
N ARG A 138 22.69 -12.91 1.05
CA ARG A 138 22.70 -13.90 -0.04
C ARG A 138 21.42 -14.76 -0.03
N SER A 139 20.28 -14.14 0.30
CA SER A 139 18.98 -14.78 0.46
C SER A 139 18.01 -14.33 -0.64
N PRO A 140 17.16 -15.24 -1.17
CA PRO A 140 16.08 -14.87 -2.07
C PRO A 140 14.89 -14.23 -1.32
N ASN A 141 14.84 -14.37 -0.01
CA ASN A 141 13.67 -14.14 0.83
C ASN A 141 13.54 -12.67 1.25
N ILE A 142 12.99 -11.87 0.35
CA ILE A 142 12.57 -10.49 0.59
C ILE A 142 11.22 -10.24 -0.09
N ASP A 143 10.29 -9.64 0.64
CA ASP A 143 9.10 -9.00 0.08
C ASP A 143 8.65 -7.91 1.08
N TYR A 144 7.53 -7.24 0.83
CA TYR A 144 7.07 -6.14 1.67
C TYR A 144 5.54 -6.03 1.67
N ASN A 145 5.00 -5.19 2.55
CA ASN A 145 3.56 -5.00 2.70
C ASN A 145 2.87 -4.38 1.46
N GLY A 146 3.60 -3.88 0.47
CA GLY A 146 3.06 -3.50 -0.84
C GLY A 146 2.41 -4.67 -1.57
N ARG A 147 2.81 -5.92 -1.28
CA ARG A 147 2.14 -7.13 -1.77
C ARG A 147 0.70 -7.23 -1.27
N TYR A 148 0.42 -6.71 -0.09
CA TYR A 148 -0.93 -6.61 0.50
C TYR A 148 -1.70 -5.36 0.04
N CYS A 149 -1.09 -4.50 -0.77
CA CYS A 149 -1.66 -3.21 -1.16
C CYS A 149 -2.22 -3.25 -2.59
N MET A 150 -1.36 -3.29 -3.62
CA MET A 150 -1.79 -3.14 -5.00
C MET A 150 -1.13 -4.14 -5.98
N ALA A 151 -0.69 -5.29 -5.48
CA ALA A 151 -0.02 -6.29 -6.33
C ALA A 151 -0.93 -6.80 -7.45
N SER A 152 -2.24 -6.91 -7.23
CA SER A 152 -3.20 -7.32 -8.26
C SER A 152 -3.34 -6.27 -9.36
N ALA A 153 -3.41 -4.97 -9.00
CA ALA A 153 -3.42 -3.90 -9.99
C ALA A 153 -2.11 -3.85 -10.79
N ALA A 154 -0.97 -4.01 -10.10
CA ALA A 154 0.33 -4.08 -10.75
C ALA A 154 0.41 -5.26 -11.74
N ALA A 155 -0.06 -6.44 -11.36
CA ALA A 155 -0.08 -7.61 -12.22
C ALA A 155 -1.01 -7.41 -13.45
N GLY A 156 -2.21 -6.86 -13.24
CA GLY A 156 -3.15 -6.55 -14.32
C GLY A 156 -2.59 -5.51 -15.30
N GLN A 157 -1.99 -4.41 -14.80
CA GLN A 157 -1.36 -3.39 -15.65
C GLN A 157 -0.16 -3.95 -16.41
N ASN A 158 0.73 -4.72 -15.77
CA ASN A 158 1.84 -5.37 -16.47
C ASN A 158 1.38 -6.32 -17.56
N ARG A 159 0.30 -7.10 -17.32
CA ARG A 159 -0.28 -8.01 -18.30
C ARG A 159 -0.86 -7.25 -19.50
N ALA A 160 -1.58 -6.17 -19.25
CA ALA A 160 -2.29 -5.42 -20.29
C ALA A 160 -1.43 -4.36 -20.98
N PHE A 161 -0.55 -3.69 -20.26
CA PHE A 161 0.19 -2.51 -20.73
C PHE A 161 1.71 -2.72 -20.79
N GLY A 162 2.21 -3.76 -20.15
CA GLY A 162 3.63 -4.06 -20.05
C GLY A 162 4.37 -3.29 -18.96
N ILE A 163 3.69 -2.40 -18.22
CA ILE A 163 4.24 -1.58 -17.14
C ILE A 163 3.16 -1.30 -16.10
N ASP A 164 3.57 -1.08 -14.86
CA ASP A 164 2.73 -0.73 -13.73
C ASP A 164 3.18 0.64 -13.18
N ARG A 165 2.29 1.60 -13.24
CA ARG A 165 2.41 2.88 -12.54
C ARG A 165 1.01 3.27 -12.06
N GLY A 166 0.77 3.31 -10.75
CA GLY A 166 -0.53 3.53 -10.10
C GLY A 166 -1.54 4.28 -10.95
N LEU A 167 -1.42 5.60 -11.04
CA LEU A 167 -2.08 6.41 -12.08
C LEU A 167 -1.10 6.62 -13.25
N PRO A 168 -1.42 6.17 -14.46
CA PRO A 168 -0.57 6.42 -15.64
C PRO A 168 -0.74 7.83 -16.22
N PHE A 169 -1.31 8.75 -15.46
CA PHE A 169 -1.58 10.15 -15.78
C PHE A 169 -1.53 11.00 -14.50
N PRO A 170 -1.40 12.34 -14.62
CA PRO A 170 -1.42 13.24 -13.47
C PRO A 170 -2.75 13.19 -12.72
N VAL A 171 -2.70 13.37 -11.40
CA VAL A 171 -3.91 13.41 -10.55
C VAL A 171 -4.88 14.53 -10.96
N SER A 172 -4.38 15.62 -11.54
CA SER A 172 -5.17 16.74 -12.08
C SER A 172 -6.14 16.33 -13.19
N ASP A 173 -5.84 15.23 -13.93
CA ASP A 173 -6.74 14.71 -14.96
C ASP A 173 -8.10 14.27 -14.40
N ILE A 174 -8.17 13.97 -13.11
CA ILE A 174 -9.44 13.62 -12.44
C ILE A 174 -10.44 14.75 -12.53
N ALA A 175 -9.99 16.01 -12.40
CA ALA A 175 -10.86 17.18 -12.50
C ALA A 175 -11.41 17.42 -13.93
N GLU A 176 -10.70 16.92 -14.93
CA GLU A 176 -11.05 17.15 -16.34
C GLU A 176 -11.94 16.04 -16.92
N THR A 177 -11.98 14.86 -16.28
CA THR A 177 -12.76 13.72 -16.80
C THR A 177 -14.26 13.97 -16.73
N LYS A 178 -15.01 13.55 -17.78
CA LYS A 178 -16.48 13.71 -17.83
C LYS A 178 -17.24 12.59 -17.14
N ALA A 179 -16.62 11.42 -17.00
CA ALA A 179 -17.18 10.32 -16.20
C ALA A 179 -16.06 9.65 -15.40
N LEU A 180 -16.22 9.62 -14.07
CA LEU A 180 -15.29 8.99 -13.15
C LEU A 180 -15.97 7.82 -12.45
N MET A 181 -15.42 6.61 -12.57
CA MET A 181 -15.85 5.45 -11.78
C MET A 181 -14.79 5.11 -10.74
N LEU A 182 -15.15 5.20 -9.46
CA LEU A 182 -14.33 4.76 -8.33
C LEU A 182 -14.78 3.36 -7.90
N TRP A 183 -13.92 2.36 -8.02
CA TRP A 183 -14.24 0.97 -7.74
C TRP A 183 -13.54 0.47 -6.48
N GLY A 184 -14.30 0.19 -5.43
CA GLY A 184 -13.81 -0.32 -4.15
C GLY A 184 -12.82 0.62 -3.47
N SER A 185 -13.04 1.93 -3.57
CA SER A 185 -12.19 2.97 -3.01
C SER A 185 -12.99 4.06 -2.29
N ASN A 186 -12.92 4.07 -0.96
CA ASN A 186 -13.48 5.14 -0.13
C ASN A 186 -12.46 6.27 0.03
N CYS A 187 -12.28 7.07 -1.02
CA CYS A 187 -11.29 8.15 -1.05
C CYS A 187 -11.53 9.20 0.04
N ALA A 188 -12.78 9.52 0.35
CA ALA A 188 -13.15 10.50 1.36
C ALA A 188 -12.58 10.18 2.76
N GLU A 189 -12.37 8.89 3.07
CA GLU A 189 -11.76 8.47 4.32
C GLU A 189 -10.29 8.08 4.17
N THR A 190 -9.93 7.38 3.10
CA THR A 190 -8.58 6.82 2.97
C THR A 190 -7.54 7.82 2.44
N MET A 191 -7.99 8.80 1.66
CA MET A 191 -7.13 9.79 1.00
C MET A 191 -7.89 11.13 0.83
N PRO A 192 -8.40 11.75 1.92
CA PRO A 192 -9.34 12.88 1.83
C PRO A 192 -8.94 14.00 0.87
N PRO A 193 -7.66 14.42 0.75
CA PRO A 193 -7.28 15.49 -0.16
C PRO A 193 -7.53 15.22 -1.65
N ILE A 194 -7.66 13.97 -2.08
CA ILE A 194 -7.99 13.65 -3.50
C ILE A 194 -9.42 14.10 -3.85
N MET A 195 -10.29 14.21 -2.84
CA MET A 195 -11.68 14.59 -3.08
C MET A 195 -11.83 16.00 -3.66
N GLN A 196 -10.84 16.90 -3.51
CA GLN A 196 -10.85 18.20 -4.19
C GLN A 196 -10.95 18.04 -5.72
N TRP A 197 -10.22 17.07 -6.28
CA TRP A 197 -10.23 16.80 -7.71
C TRP A 197 -11.54 16.16 -8.16
N VAL A 198 -12.12 15.29 -7.31
CA VAL A 198 -13.43 14.66 -7.56
C VAL A 198 -14.55 15.70 -7.50
N TYR A 199 -14.53 16.61 -6.53
CA TYR A 199 -15.52 17.70 -6.45
C TYR A 199 -15.38 18.70 -7.59
N GLU A 200 -14.16 19.01 -8.00
CA GLU A 200 -13.92 19.87 -9.17
C GLU A 200 -14.46 19.21 -10.44
N GLN A 201 -14.24 17.91 -10.65
CA GLN A 201 -14.83 17.14 -11.74
C GLN A 201 -16.36 17.23 -11.75
N LYS A 202 -17.02 17.06 -10.60
CA LYS A 202 -18.48 17.20 -10.47
C LYS A 202 -18.95 18.62 -10.77
N ASN A 203 -18.26 19.62 -10.25
CA ASN A 203 -18.59 21.04 -10.48
C ASN A 203 -18.49 21.44 -11.96
N ARG A 204 -17.66 20.74 -12.72
CA ARG A 204 -17.55 20.87 -14.19
C ARG A 204 -18.57 20.01 -14.95
N GLY A 205 -19.59 19.46 -14.27
CA GLY A 205 -20.66 18.67 -14.85
C GLY A 205 -20.30 17.20 -15.11
N GLY A 206 -19.19 16.71 -14.58
CA GLY A 206 -18.80 15.30 -14.72
C GLY A 206 -19.62 14.38 -13.82
N ALA A 207 -19.89 13.15 -14.28
CA ALA A 207 -20.58 12.12 -13.53
C ALA A 207 -19.61 11.34 -12.63
N LEU A 208 -19.98 11.17 -11.36
CA LEU A 208 -19.28 10.27 -10.43
C LEU A 208 -20.08 8.99 -10.24
N ILE A 209 -19.45 7.84 -10.51
CA ILE A 209 -19.97 6.49 -10.29
C ILE A 209 -19.14 5.84 -9.19
N VAL A 210 -19.76 5.21 -8.20
CA VAL A 210 -19.04 4.47 -7.15
C VAL A 210 -19.53 3.03 -7.09
N VAL A 211 -18.60 2.09 -7.09
CA VAL A 211 -18.86 0.65 -6.93
C VAL A 211 -18.27 0.23 -5.58
N ASP A 212 -19.11 -0.04 -4.59
CA ASP A 212 -18.71 -0.40 -3.24
C ASP A 212 -19.86 -1.14 -2.52
N PRO A 213 -19.61 -2.22 -1.76
CA PRO A 213 -20.67 -2.90 -0.99
C PRO A 213 -21.24 -2.03 0.15
N ARG A 214 -20.58 -0.93 0.48
CA ARG A 214 -20.99 0.04 1.49
C ARG A 214 -21.35 1.39 0.86
N ARG A 215 -22.35 2.07 1.38
CA ARG A 215 -22.65 3.46 1.03
C ARG A 215 -21.74 4.41 1.81
N THR A 216 -20.46 4.43 1.42
CA THR A 216 -19.40 5.24 2.02
C THR A 216 -19.60 6.75 1.78
N ASP A 217 -18.83 7.61 2.44
CA ASP A 217 -18.85 9.06 2.18
C ASP A 217 -18.54 9.39 0.72
N THR A 218 -17.66 8.60 0.09
CA THR A 218 -17.40 8.70 -1.36
C THR A 218 -18.63 8.30 -2.17
N ALA A 219 -19.34 7.24 -1.78
CA ALA A 219 -20.56 6.78 -2.47
C ALA A 219 -21.73 7.76 -2.29
N ARG A 220 -21.83 8.44 -1.14
CA ARG A 220 -22.84 9.52 -0.94
C ARG A 220 -22.65 10.71 -1.87
N ALA A 221 -21.41 10.95 -2.31
CA ALA A 221 -21.11 12.00 -3.28
C ALA A 221 -21.42 11.61 -4.73
N ALA A 222 -21.66 10.31 -5.01
CA ALA A 222 -21.85 9.77 -6.36
C ALA A 222 -23.24 10.12 -6.94
N ALA A 223 -23.29 10.26 -8.26
CA ALA A 223 -24.54 10.28 -9.02
C ALA A 223 -25.16 8.87 -9.18
N LEU A 224 -24.29 7.85 -9.18
CA LEU A 224 -24.70 6.43 -9.26
C LEU A 224 -23.85 5.59 -8.31
N HIS A 225 -24.48 4.84 -7.41
CA HIS A 225 -23.84 3.89 -6.51
C HIS A 225 -24.27 2.47 -6.85
N LEU A 226 -23.31 1.63 -7.27
CA LEU A 226 -23.50 0.20 -7.51
C LEU A 226 -23.09 -0.57 -6.25
N GLN A 227 -24.10 -0.97 -5.44
CA GLN A 227 -23.89 -1.66 -4.16
C GLN A 227 -23.82 -3.17 -4.37
N LEU A 228 -22.67 -3.67 -4.80
CA LEU A 228 -22.48 -5.08 -5.15
C LEU A 228 -22.32 -5.99 -3.91
N THR A 229 -22.60 -7.28 -4.10
CA THR A 229 -22.24 -8.34 -3.15
C THR A 229 -20.71 -8.48 -3.06
N PRO A 230 -20.11 -8.54 -1.85
CA PRO A 230 -18.66 -8.71 -1.72
C PRO A 230 -18.13 -9.90 -2.53
N GLY A 231 -17.03 -9.68 -3.28
CA GLY A 231 -16.38 -10.71 -4.08
C GLY A 231 -16.98 -10.97 -5.46
N THR A 232 -17.94 -10.16 -5.92
CA THR A 232 -18.56 -10.31 -7.26
C THR A 232 -18.06 -9.27 -8.28
N ASP A 233 -17.02 -8.52 -7.93
CA ASP A 233 -16.45 -7.46 -8.75
C ASP A 233 -16.09 -7.90 -10.17
N LEU A 234 -15.45 -9.08 -10.31
CA LEU A 234 -15.06 -9.64 -11.61
C LEU A 234 -16.27 -9.88 -12.53
N LEU A 235 -17.37 -10.41 -11.97
CA LEU A 235 -18.59 -10.66 -12.74
C LEU A 235 -19.24 -9.35 -13.18
N LEU A 236 -19.33 -8.37 -12.27
CA LEU A 236 -19.88 -7.06 -12.60
C LEU A 236 -19.06 -6.37 -13.71
N ALA A 237 -17.72 -6.38 -13.62
CA ALA A 237 -16.85 -5.78 -14.64
C ALA A 237 -17.02 -6.44 -16.02
N ASN A 238 -17.10 -7.77 -16.05
CA ASN A 238 -17.38 -8.52 -17.29
C ASN A 238 -18.80 -8.24 -17.82
N GLY A 239 -19.80 -8.09 -16.95
CA GLY A 239 -21.17 -7.72 -17.34
C GLY A 239 -21.26 -6.32 -17.95
N LEU A 240 -20.54 -5.35 -17.38
CA LEU A 240 -20.45 -4.00 -17.98
C LEU A 240 -19.79 -4.06 -19.38
N LEU A 241 -18.76 -4.88 -19.55
CA LEU A 241 -18.13 -5.08 -20.87
C LEU A 241 -19.08 -5.80 -21.85
N PHE A 242 -19.82 -6.81 -21.40
CA PHE A 242 -20.86 -7.47 -22.20
C PHE A 242 -21.87 -6.45 -22.73
N LEU A 243 -22.42 -5.59 -21.84
CA LEU A 243 -23.36 -4.54 -22.23
C LEU A 243 -22.75 -3.54 -23.21
N ALA A 244 -21.49 -3.15 -23.03
CA ALA A 244 -20.80 -2.26 -23.95
C ALA A 244 -20.70 -2.87 -25.37
N ILE A 245 -20.44 -4.17 -25.47
CA ILE A 245 -20.37 -4.90 -26.74
C ILE A 245 -21.74 -5.04 -27.40
N GLU A 246 -22.74 -5.51 -26.66
CA GLU A 246 -24.10 -5.75 -27.16
C GLU A 246 -24.79 -4.48 -27.67
N HIS A 247 -24.54 -3.34 -27.00
CA HIS A 247 -25.12 -2.07 -27.38
C HIS A 247 -24.24 -1.25 -28.38
N GLY A 248 -23.15 -1.84 -28.88
CA GLY A 248 -22.27 -1.19 -29.85
C GLY A 248 -21.51 0.03 -29.32
N LEU A 249 -21.32 0.14 -28.03
CA LEU A 249 -20.67 1.27 -27.34
C LEU A 249 -19.13 1.20 -27.35
N ILE A 250 -18.55 0.20 -28.04
CA ILE A 250 -17.10 -0.02 -28.11
C ILE A 250 -16.46 0.80 -29.23
N ASP A 251 -15.22 1.25 -29.03
CA ASP A 251 -14.39 1.93 -30.05
C ASP A 251 -13.64 0.89 -30.91
N ARG A 252 -14.27 0.47 -32.03
CA ARG A 252 -13.72 -0.56 -32.92
C ARG A 252 -12.40 -0.13 -33.58
N ASP A 253 -12.25 1.14 -33.90
CA ASP A 253 -11.02 1.68 -34.50
C ASP A 253 -9.85 1.67 -33.50
N TYR A 254 -10.11 2.06 -32.25
CA TYR A 254 -9.11 1.98 -31.21
C TYR A 254 -8.70 0.51 -30.96
N ILE A 255 -9.68 -0.40 -30.85
CA ILE A 255 -9.42 -1.83 -30.65
C ILE A 255 -8.52 -2.36 -31.77
N ALA A 256 -8.86 -2.08 -33.04
CA ALA A 256 -8.09 -2.55 -34.19
C ALA A 256 -6.65 -2.01 -34.23
N ARG A 257 -6.46 -0.72 -33.91
CA ARG A 257 -5.15 -0.06 -34.03
C ARG A 257 -4.26 -0.21 -32.79
N ARG A 258 -4.83 -0.20 -31.58
CA ARG A 258 -4.09 -0.04 -30.35
C ARG A 258 -4.02 -1.30 -29.49
N THR A 259 -4.79 -2.35 -29.82
CA THR A 259 -4.93 -3.52 -28.97
C THR A 259 -4.75 -4.84 -29.70
N GLN A 260 -4.67 -5.94 -28.96
CA GLN A 260 -4.70 -7.32 -29.46
C GLN A 260 -5.46 -8.22 -28.46
N GLY A 261 -6.04 -9.34 -28.95
CA GLY A 261 -6.75 -10.33 -28.12
C GLY A 261 -8.21 -10.03 -27.80
N PHE A 262 -8.86 -9.08 -28.48
CA PHE A 262 -10.25 -8.69 -28.22
C PHE A 262 -11.26 -9.82 -28.43
N ASP A 263 -11.09 -10.65 -29.47
CA ASP A 263 -12.06 -11.71 -29.81
C ASP A 263 -12.17 -12.77 -28.71
N ASP A 264 -11.08 -13.09 -28.03
CA ASP A 264 -11.09 -14.04 -26.90
C ASP A 264 -11.89 -13.47 -25.73
N VAL A 265 -11.71 -12.17 -25.43
CA VAL A 265 -12.46 -11.49 -24.38
C VAL A 265 -13.93 -11.40 -24.75
N ARG A 266 -14.26 -11.02 -25.99
CA ARG A 266 -15.65 -10.98 -26.48
C ARG A 266 -16.35 -12.32 -26.29
N ARG A 267 -15.69 -13.43 -26.63
CA ARG A 267 -16.24 -14.78 -26.39
C ARG A 267 -16.40 -15.10 -24.90
N SER A 268 -15.44 -14.70 -24.09
CA SER A 268 -15.45 -15.03 -22.64
C SER A 268 -16.56 -14.33 -21.87
N VAL A 269 -17.04 -13.17 -22.31
CA VAL A 269 -18.09 -12.41 -21.60
C VAL A 269 -19.52 -12.79 -22.05
N LEU A 270 -19.71 -13.66 -23.05
CA LEU A 270 -21.04 -14.08 -23.53
C LEU A 270 -21.93 -14.72 -22.44
N THR A 271 -21.33 -15.27 -21.40
CA THR A 271 -22.03 -15.84 -20.25
C THR A 271 -22.41 -14.82 -19.17
N CYS A 272 -22.01 -13.56 -19.34
CA CYS A 272 -22.23 -12.49 -18.39
C CYS A 272 -23.43 -11.63 -18.78
N ASP A 273 -24.56 -12.29 -19.09
CA ASP A 273 -25.81 -11.58 -19.39
C ASP A 273 -26.28 -10.76 -18.19
N PRO A 274 -26.98 -9.63 -18.38
CA PRO A 274 -27.33 -8.70 -17.32
C PRO A 274 -28.18 -9.30 -16.20
N ALA A 275 -29.08 -10.25 -16.50
CA ALA A 275 -29.92 -10.89 -15.49
C ALA A 275 -29.10 -11.85 -14.60
N HIS A 276 -28.16 -12.57 -15.19
CA HIS A 276 -27.21 -13.39 -14.43
C HIS A 276 -26.33 -12.50 -13.54
N VAL A 277 -25.81 -11.39 -14.07
CA VAL A 277 -25.00 -10.43 -13.30
C VAL A 277 -25.81 -9.84 -12.15
N GLU A 278 -27.05 -9.38 -12.38
CA GLU A 278 -27.93 -8.86 -11.32
C GLU A 278 -28.16 -9.89 -10.21
N ARG A 279 -28.49 -11.12 -10.58
CA ARG A 279 -28.79 -12.20 -9.63
C ARG A 279 -27.61 -12.50 -8.69
N ILE A 280 -26.37 -12.43 -9.18
CA ILE A 280 -25.16 -12.76 -8.40
C ILE A 280 -24.63 -11.53 -7.66
N THR A 281 -24.60 -10.39 -8.33
CA THR A 281 -23.99 -9.16 -7.78
C THR A 281 -24.96 -8.34 -6.94
N GLY A 282 -26.27 -8.51 -7.17
CA GLY A 282 -27.32 -7.69 -6.57
C GLY A 282 -27.41 -6.28 -7.19
N VAL A 283 -26.70 -6.01 -8.29
CA VAL A 283 -26.75 -4.72 -9.00
C VAL A 283 -27.82 -4.77 -10.09
N PRO A 284 -28.87 -3.93 -10.03
CA PRO A 284 -29.96 -3.96 -11.01
C PRO A 284 -29.48 -3.70 -12.45
N ILE A 285 -30.12 -4.36 -13.43
CA ILE A 285 -29.80 -4.23 -14.87
C ILE A 285 -29.78 -2.76 -15.31
N GLU A 286 -30.76 -1.98 -14.86
CA GLU A 286 -30.86 -0.55 -15.19
C GLU A 286 -29.63 0.23 -14.73
N GLN A 287 -29.13 -0.05 -13.52
CA GLN A 287 -27.91 0.58 -12.98
C GLN A 287 -26.65 0.12 -13.73
N GLN A 288 -26.58 -1.17 -14.13
CA GLN A 288 -25.47 -1.67 -14.96
C GLN A 288 -25.45 -0.91 -16.29
N MET A 289 -26.59 -0.79 -16.97
CA MET A 289 -26.70 -0.06 -18.25
C MET A 289 -26.39 1.42 -18.08
N GLN A 290 -26.90 2.08 -17.03
CA GLN A 290 -26.60 3.47 -16.73
C GLN A 290 -25.10 3.70 -16.55
N ALA A 291 -24.42 2.82 -15.81
CA ALA A 291 -22.97 2.90 -15.59
C ALA A 291 -22.19 2.81 -16.90
N VAL A 292 -22.54 1.86 -17.77
CA VAL A 292 -21.88 1.68 -19.08
C VAL A 292 -22.08 2.91 -19.97
N ARG A 293 -23.30 3.43 -20.06
CA ARG A 293 -23.60 4.63 -20.88
C ARG A 293 -22.84 5.85 -20.37
N LEU A 294 -22.84 6.09 -19.05
CA LEU A 294 -22.07 7.20 -18.47
C LEU A 294 -20.58 7.15 -18.84
N LEU A 295 -19.97 5.94 -18.89
CA LEU A 295 -18.56 5.80 -19.28
C LEU A 295 -18.34 5.90 -20.78
N ALA A 296 -19.23 5.32 -21.58
CA ALA A 296 -19.07 5.22 -23.04
C ALA A 296 -19.37 6.54 -23.74
N ASP A 297 -20.51 7.17 -23.41
CA ASP A 297 -21.00 8.39 -24.06
C ASP A 297 -20.18 9.63 -23.67
N ALA A 298 -19.48 9.58 -22.54
CA ALA A 298 -18.60 10.66 -22.12
C ALA A 298 -17.41 10.81 -23.07
N GLU A 299 -17.07 12.05 -23.45
CA GLU A 299 -15.86 12.37 -24.23
C GLU A 299 -14.61 11.78 -23.57
N SER A 300 -14.49 11.93 -22.26
CA SER A 300 -13.42 11.37 -21.43
C SER A 300 -13.99 10.59 -20.23
N SER A 301 -13.45 9.42 -19.95
CA SER A 301 -13.86 8.63 -18.81
C SER A 301 -12.70 7.87 -18.16
N MET A 302 -12.79 7.69 -16.84
CA MET A 302 -11.79 7.00 -16.02
C MET A 302 -12.44 5.92 -15.15
N VAL A 303 -11.73 4.81 -15.00
CA VAL A 303 -11.99 3.82 -13.95
C VAL A 303 -10.78 3.77 -13.02
N LEU A 304 -10.97 4.12 -11.74
CA LEU A 304 -9.93 4.08 -10.72
C LEU A 304 -10.25 3.01 -9.68
N SER A 305 -9.42 1.96 -9.64
CA SER A 305 -9.61 0.89 -8.66
C SER A 305 -8.94 1.19 -7.32
N GLY A 306 -9.56 0.70 -6.26
CA GLY A 306 -8.99 0.67 -4.90
C GLY A 306 -8.82 -0.76 -4.40
N ARG A 307 -8.74 -0.92 -3.08
CA ARG A 307 -8.46 -2.23 -2.46
C ARG A 307 -9.61 -3.22 -2.55
N GLY A 308 -10.86 -2.75 -2.74
CA GLY A 308 -12.03 -3.63 -2.83
C GLY A 308 -11.86 -4.75 -3.85
N PRO A 309 -11.75 -4.45 -5.15
CA PRO A 309 -11.60 -5.43 -6.23
C PRO A 309 -10.22 -6.12 -6.26
N GLU A 310 -9.19 -5.51 -5.65
CA GLU A 310 -7.82 -5.98 -5.76
C GLU A 310 -7.42 -6.99 -4.70
N GLN A 311 -7.89 -6.83 -3.46
CA GLN A 311 -7.56 -7.70 -2.32
C GLN A 311 -8.48 -8.94 -2.28
N GLN A 312 -8.50 -9.68 -3.38
CA GLN A 312 -9.26 -10.91 -3.58
C GLN A 312 -8.37 -11.97 -4.23
N SER A 313 -8.71 -13.25 -4.05
CA SER A 313 -8.00 -14.39 -4.67
C SER A 313 -8.07 -14.41 -6.22
N LYS A 314 -8.83 -13.49 -6.81
CA LYS A 314 -8.97 -13.23 -8.24
C LYS A 314 -8.76 -11.75 -8.59
N GLY A 315 -8.02 -11.03 -7.73
CA GLY A 315 -7.82 -9.58 -7.87
C GLY A 315 -7.16 -9.18 -9.19
N THR A 316 -6.18 -9.96 -9.66
CA THR A 316 -5.53 -9.72 -10.96
C THR A 316 -6.51 -9.84 -12.13
N ASP A 317 -7.39 -10.84 -12.11
CA ASP A 317 -8.40 -11.03 -13.14
C ASP A 317 -9.47 -9.94 -13.08
N THR A 318 -9.87 -9.51 -11.88
CA THR A 318 -10.79 -8.38 -11.69
C THR A 318 -10.22 -7.10 -12.29
N VAL A 319 -8.97 -6.79 -12.01
CA VAL A 319 -8.28 -5.64 -12.61
C VAL A 319 -8.19 -5.76 -14.14
N SER A 320 -7.88 -6.97 -14.64
CA SER A 320 -7.85 -7.21 -16.08
C SER A 320 -9.22 -6.96 -16.74
N ALA A 321 -10.33 -7.33 -16.08
CA ALA A 321 -11.69 -7.06 -16.56
C ALA A 321 -11.99 -5.54 -16.62
N LEU A 322 -11.57 -4.78 -15.59
CA LEU A 322 -11.69 -3.32 -15.59
C LEU A 322 -10.87 -2.66 -16.70
N ILE A 323 -9.66 -3.16 -16.93
CA ILE A 323 -8.80 -2.69 -18.03
C ILE A 323 -9.43 -3.05 -19.39
N ASN A 324 -9.96 -4.26 -19.55
CA ASN A 324 -10.65 -4.69 -20.76
C ASN A 324 -11.82 -3.75 -21.09
N LEU A 325 -12.62 -3.35 -20.10
CA LEU A 325 -13.71 -2.39 -20.30
C LEU A 325 -13.17 -1.05 -20.85
N MET A 326 -12.13 -0.49 -20.23
CA MET A 326 -11.57 0.80 -20.65
C MET A 326 -10.85 0.74 -22.00
N LEU A 327 -10.22 -0.38 -22.34
CA LEU A 327 -9.65 -0.63 -23.67
C LEU A 327 -10.76 -0.75 -24.74
N ALA A 328 -11.85 -1.47 -24.43
CA ALA A 328 -12.96 -1.63 -25.35
C ALA A 328 -13.66 -0.29 -25.66
N LEU A 329 -13.80 0.58 -24.65
CA LEU A 329 -14.33 1.94 -24.80
C LEU A 329 -13.33 2.93 -25.43
N GLY A 330 -12.10 2.49 -25.76
CA GLY A 330 -11.08 3.32 -26.41
C GLY A 330 -10.55 4.46 -25.57
N LYS A 331 -10.54 4.34 -24.24
CA LYS A 331 -10.22 5.44 -23.32
C LYS A 331 -8.76 5.47 -22.84
N VAL A 332 -8.01 4.36 -22.92
CA VAL A 332 -6.65 4.28 -22.38
C VAL A 332 -5.64 5.05 -23.23
N GLY A 333 -4.79 5.85 -22.59
CA GLY A 333 -3.75 6.67 -23.24
C GLY A 333 -4.24 8.02 -23.76
N LYS A 334 -5.52 8.34 -23.62
CA LYS A 334 -6.11 9.65 -23.95
C LYS A 334 -6.07 10.60 -22.73
N PRO A 335 -6.08 11.95 -22.94
CA PRO A 335 -6.20 12.91 -21.85
C PRO A 335 -7.44 12.67 -21.00
N ALA A 336 -7.34 12.88 -19.68
CA ALA A 336 -8.42 12.74 -18.71
C ALA A 336 -9.20 11.41 -18.81
N SER A 337 -8.56 10.32 -19.28
CA SER A 337 -9.21 9.05 -19.59
C SER A 337 -8.32 7.85 -19.26
N GLY A 338 -8.94 6.70 -19.00
CA GLY A 338 -8.25 5.41 -18.87
C GLY A 338 -8.49 4.69 -17.57
N TYR A 339 -7.64 3.72 -17.29
CA TYR A 339 -7.62 2.96 -16.04
C TYR A 339 -6.45 3.38 -15.18
N GLY A 340 -6.66 3.49 -13.87
CA GLY A 340 -5.63 3.72 -12.87
C GLY A 340 -5.90 3.01 -11.55
N CYS A 341 -4.85 2.81 -10.75
CA CYS A 341 -4.95 2.27 -9.41
C CYS A 341 -4.62 3.35 -8.38
N LEU A 342 -5.49 3.55 -7.41
CA LEU A 342 -5.25 4.45 -6.28
C LEU A 342 -4.34 3.76 -5.26
N THR A 343 -3.03 3.89 -5.45
CA THR A 343 -2.02 3.36 -4.51
C THR A 343 -2.27 3.91 -3.11
N GLY A 344 -2.18 3.06 -2.08
CA GLY A 344 -2.55 3.45 -0.72
C GLY A 344 -1.39 3.90 0.15
N GLN A 345 -0.28 3.15 0.15
CA GLN A 345 0.85 3.41 1.05
C GLN A 345 1.79 4.47 0.48
N GLY A 346 2.43 5.24 1.39
CA GLY A 346 3.26 6.39 1.08
C GLY A 346 4.24 6.18 -0.07
N ASN A 347 5.07 5.15 -0.01
CA ASN A 347 5.99 4.77 -1.07
C ASN A 347 5.71 3.35 -1.59
N GLY A 348 4.44 2.96 -1.64
CA GLY A 348 4.05 1.66 -2.20
C GLY A 348 4.42 1.50 -3.67
N GLN A 349 4.50 2.62 -4.40
CA GLN A 349 4.98 2.67 -5.79
C GLN A 349 6.50 2.43 -5.86
N GLY A 350 7.30 3.24 -5.18
CA GLY A 350 8.77 3.14 -5.21
C GLY A 350 9.30 1.82 -4.64
N GLY A 351 8.64 1.25 -3.64
CA GLY A 351 9.03 -0.07 -3.11
C GLY A 351 9.05 -1.17 -4.17
N ARG A 352 8.13 -1.12 -5.16
CA ARG A 352 8.13 -2.06 -6.31
C ARG A 352 9.21 -1.75 -7.31
N GLU A 353 9.50 -0.48 -7.52
CA GLU A 353 10.43 0.00 -8.55
C GLU A 353 11.88 -0.30 -8.20
N HIS A 354 12.18 -0.43 -6.90
CA HIS A 354 13.56 -0.44 -6.39
C HIS A 354 13.98 -1.75 -5.72
N GLY A 355 13.28 -2.86 -5.97
CA GLY A 355 13.78 -4.19 -5.65
C GLY A 355 13.41 -4.76 -4.28
N GLN A 356 12.39 -4.22 -3.58
CA GLN A 356 11.84 -4.85 -2.38
C GLN A 356 10.97 -6.09 -2.66
N LYS A 357 10.52 -6.31 -3.90
CA LYS A 357 9.73 -7.50 -4.24
C LYS A 357 10.60 -8.73 -4.45
N ALA A 358 10.05 -9.89 -4.11
CA ALA A 358 10.73 -11.18 -4.20
C ALA A 358 11.27 -11.52 -5.61
N ASP A 359 10.57 -11.07 -6.64
CA ASP A 359 10.79 -11.38 -8.05
C ASP A 359 11.40 -10.24 -8.86
N GLN A 360 11.65 -9.07 -8.24
CA GLN A 360 12.07 -7.87 -8.95
C GLN A 360 13.38 -7.28 -8.44
N LEU A 361 14.13 -6.71 -9.37
CA LEU A 361 15.32 -5.91 -9.20
C LEU A 361 14.99 -4.43 -9.51
N PRO A 362 15.87 -3.47 -9.18
CA PRO A 362 15.67 -2.05 -9.50
C PRO A 362 15.30 -1.79 -10.97
N GLY A 363 14.43 -0.80 -11.22
CA GLY A 363 13.97 -0.42 -12.55
C GLY A 363 12.90 -1.36 -13.16
N TYR A 364 12.15 -2.09 -12.33
CA TYR A 364 11.20 -3.14 -12.77
C TYR A 364 11.86 -4.28 -13.55
N ARG A 365 13.12 -4.57 -13.28
CA ARG A 365 13.81 -5.74 -13.83
C ARG A 365 13.40 -7.01 -13.12
N TYR A 366 13.31 -8.11 -13.86
CA TYR A 366 13.03 -9.44 -13.28
C TYR A 366 14.32 -10.13 -12.88
N ILE A 367 14.35 -10.69 -11.66
CA ILE A 367 15.55 -11.35 -11.12
C ILE A 367 15.90 -12.66 -11.85
N GLU A 368 14.94 -13.27 -12.54
CA GLU A 368 15.13 -14.51 -13.32
C GLU A 368 15.59 -14.23 -14.76
N ASP A 369 15.64 -12.96 -15.20
CA ASP A 369 16.16 -12.56 -16.50
C ASP A 369 17.68 -12.36 -16.45
N ALA A 370 18.42 -13.06 -17.33
CA ALA A 370 19.89 -13.05 -17.30
C ALA A 370 20.49 -11.68 -17.61
N ALA A 371 19.91 -10.92 -18.56
CA ALA A 371 20.38 -9.59 -18.90
C ALA A 371 20.12 -8.58 -17.77
N HIS A 372 18.95 -8.70 -17.12
CA HIS A 372 18.63 -7.87 -15.96
C HIS A 372 19.56 -8.16 -14.77
N ARG A 373 19.88 -9.43 -14.53
CA ARG A 373 20.85 -9.83 -13.49
C ARG A 373 22.24 -9.28 -13.78
N ALA A 374 22.70 -9.40 -15.02
CA ALA A 374 24.04 -8.92 -15.42
C ALA A 374 24.16 -7.40 -15.19
N HIS A 375 23.17 -6.60 -15.63
CA HIS A 375 23.16 -5.17 -15.42
C HIS A 375 23.23 -4.79 -13.93
N ILE A 376 22.41 -5.40 -13.09
CA ILE A 376 22.39 -5.09 -11.64
C ILE A 376 23.67 -5.58 -10.95
N ALA A 377 24.17 -6.74 -11.33
CA ALA A 377 25.41 -7.28 -10.76
C ALA A 377 26.63 -6.38 -11.06
N GLU A 378 26.69 -5.78 -12.26
CA GLU A 378 27.71 -4.78 -12.62
C GLU A 378 27.65 -3.57 -11.68
N ILE A 379 26.45 -2.99 -11.47
CA ILE A 379 26.25 -1.83 -10.58
C ILE A 379 26.60 -2.18 -9.13
N TRP A 380 26.19 -3.35 -8.65
CA TRP A 380 26.46 -3.82 -7.29
C TRP A 380 27.88 -4.40 -7.10
N ARG A 381 28.66 -4.52 -8.17
CA ARG A 381 30.02 -5.07 -8.20
C ARG A 381 30.08 -6.49 -7.62
N VAL A 382 29.16 -7.35 -8.04
CA VAL A 382 29.07 -8.76 -7.65
C VAL A 382 29.01 -9.67 -8.87
N ASN A 383 29.33 -10.95 -8.70
CA ASN A 383 29.12 -11.91 -9.78
C ASN A 383 27.61 -12.14 -9.98
N PRO A 384 27.06 -12.06 -11.21
CA PRO A 384 25.66 -12.37 -11.48
C PRO A 384 25.20 -13.74 -10.96
N ALA A 385 26.10 -14.73 -10.93
CA ALA A 385 25.83 -16.08 -10.40
C ALA A 385 25.63 -16.09 -8.87
N ASP A 386 26.16 -15.10 -8.14
CA ASP A 386 26.03 -14.99 -6.68
C ASP A 386 24.65 -14.40 -6.26
N LEU A 387 23.94 -13.75 -7.18
CA LEU A 387 22.61 -13.25 -6.90
C LEU A 387 21.63 -14.43 -6.74
N PRO A 388 20.81 -14.45 -5.69
CA PRO A 388 19.83 -15.52 -5.50
C PRO A 388 18.75 -15.47 -6.60
N ASN A 389 18.01 -16.56 -6.74
CA ASN A 389 16.82 -16.59 -7.58
C ASN A 389 15.65 -15.89 -6.90
N LYS A 390 14.47 -15.89 -7.54
CA LYS A 390 13.22 -15.40 -7.00
C LYS A 390 12.88 -16.06 -5.66
N GLY A 391 12.46 -15.25 -4.70
CA GLY A 391 12.01 -15.69 -3.37
C GLY A 391 10.50 -15.89 -3.26
N LYS A 392 10.04 -16.05 -2.02
CA LYS A 392 8.62 -16.19 -1.66
C LYS A 392 7.94 -14.82 -1.58
N SER A 393 6.66 -14.74 -1.97
CA SER A 393 5.86 -13.53 -1.77
C SER A 393 5.56 -13.26 -0.29
N ALA A 394 5.13 -12.04 0.04
CA ALA A 394 4.98 -11.59 1.43
C ALA A 394 4.25 -12.57 2.34
N TYR A 395 3.07 -13.06 1.97
CA TYR A 395 2.35 -14.03 2.82
C TYR A 395 3.04 -15.39 2.85
N GLU A 396 3.49 -15.90 1.70
CA GLU A 396 4.22 -17.17 1.62
C GLU A 396 5.52 -17.13 2.42
N LEU A 397 6.20 -15.98 2.42
CA LEU A 397 7.40 -15.74 3.22
C LEU A 397 7.10 -15.89 4.71
N LEU A 398 6.08 -15.18 5.20
CA LEU A 398 5.66 -15.24 6.60
C LEU A 398 5.08 -16.60 6.98
N ASP A 399 4.33 -17.24 6.09
CA ASP A 399 3.75 -18.55 6.35
C ASP A 399 4.79 -19.69 6.35
N SER A 400 5.95 -19.46 5.72
CA SER A 400 7.07 -20.41 5.75
C SER A 400 7.88 -20.42 7.05
N MET A 401 7.64 -19.47 7.97
CA MET A 401 8.37 -19.40 9.24
C MET A 401 8.20 -20.69 10.06
N GLY A 402 9.32 -21.23 10.52
CA GLY A 402 9.36 -22.47 11.31
C GLY A 402 9.17 -23.76 10.53
N ALA A 403 8.78 -23.72 9.25
CA ALA A 403 8.67 -24.90 8.41
C ALA A 403 10.05 -25.44 7.99
N GLU A 404 10.11 -26.71 7.57
CA GLU A 404 11.31 -27.28 6.95
C GLU A 404 11.66 -26.52 5.66
N GLY A 405 12.93 -26.11 5.50
CA GLY A 405 13.36 -25.25 4.40
C GLY A 405 12.76 -23.83 4.40
N GLY A 406 12.04 -23.46 5.45
CA GLY A 406 11.45 -22.14 5.64
C GLY A 406 12.35 -21.19 6.42
N LEU A 407 11.80 -20.03 6.78
CA LEU A 407 12.53 -19.02 7.56
C LEU A 407 12.76 -19.47 9.01
N ARG A 408 13.97 -19.18 9.50
CA ARG A 408 14.40 -19.25 10.89
C ARG A 408 14.71 -17.87 11.46
N GLY A 409 15.12 -16.94 10.58
CA GLY A 409 15.37 -15.55 10.94
C GLY A 409 14.62 -14.58 10.03
N LEU A 410 14.07 -13.52 10.61
CA LEU A 410 13.36 -12.46 9.88
C LEU A 410 13.78 -11.08 10.40
N LEU A 411 14.17 -10.19 9.48
CA LEU A 411 14.40 -8.78 9.74
C LEU A 411 13.22 -7.98 9.18
N VAL A 412 12.54 -7.21 10.01
CA VAL A 412 11.34 -6.42 9.64
C VAL A 412 11.67 -4.93 9.72
N PHE A 413 11.46 -4.19 8.64
CA PHE A 413 11.72 -2.76 8.53
C PHE A 413 10.41 -1.98 8.34
N GLY A 414 10.04 -1.15 9.32
CA GLY A 414 8.90 -0.24 9.25
C GLY A 414 7.56 -0.90 8.94
N SER A 415 7.34 -2.13 9.39
CA SER A 415 6.12 -2.90 9.11
C SER A 415 5.61 -3.66 10.33
N ASN A 416 4.30 -3.54 10.62
CA ASN A 416 3.64 -4.29 11.68
C ASN A 416 2.92 -5.52 11.09
N VAL A 417 3.69 -6.56 10.78
CA VAL A 417 3.21 -7.77 10.09
C VAL A 417 2.22 -8.60 10.91
N ALA A 418 2.29 -8.53 12.24
CA ALA A 418 1.37 -9.21 13.15
C ALA A 418 -0.07 -8.70 13.02
N VAL A 419 -0.25 -7.42 12.64
CA VAL A 419 -1.56 -6.80 12.43
C VAL A 419 -1.95 -6.78 10.95
N ALA A 420 -0.99 -6.52 10.07
CA ALA A 420 -1.24 -6.28 8.65
C ALA A 420 -1.50 -7.55 7.83
N SER A 421 -1.08 -8.72 8.30
CA SER A 421 -1.22 -9.98 7.56
C SER A 421 -2.61 -10.61 7.75
N PRO A 422 -3.16 -11.30 6.73
CA PRO A 422 -4.38 -12.09 6.92
C PRO A 422 -4.09 -13.29 7.82
N HIS A 423 -5.13 -13.84 8.45
CA HIS A 423 -4.98 -14.93 9.43
C HIS A 423 -3.91 -14.58 10.48
N SER A 424 -4.01 -13.36 11.03
CA SER A 424 -2.97 -12.75 11.86
C SER A 424 -2.61 -13.57 13.10
N GLY A 425 -3.54 -14.37 13.65
CA GLY A 425 -3.26 -15.28 14.76
C GLY A 425 -2.23 -16.37 14.41
N ASN A 426 -2.27 -16.91 13.18
CA ASN A 426 -1.27 -17.85 12.69
C ASN A 426 0.10 -17.17 12.53
N ILE A 427 0.12 -15.97 11.92
CA ILE A 427 1.36 -15.23 11.71
C ILE A 427 2.00 -14.85 13.04
N THR A 428 1.23 -14.37 14.02
CA THR A 428 1.76 -14.03 15.35
C THR A 428 2.39 -15.23 16.05
N ARG A 429 1.76 -16.42 15.99
CA ARG A 429 2.35 -17.66 16.53
C ARG A 429 3.67 -18.02 15.84
N LYS A 430 3.74 -17.89 14.53
CA LYS A 430 4.95 -18.18 13.74
C LYS A 430 6.08 -17.17 14.01
N LEU A 431 5.76 -15.88 14.18
CA LEU A 431 6.74 -14.88 14.60
C LEU A 431 7.36 -15.21 15.96
N ALA A 432 6.55 -15.63 16.93
CA ALA A 432 7.02 -16.00 18.26
C ALA A 432 7.89 -17.29 18.27
N ALA A 433 7.78 -18.12 17.24
CA ALA A 433 8.52 -19.37 17.08
C ALA A 433 9.82 -19.23 16.26
N LEU A 434 10.15 -18.03 15.78
CA LEU A 434 11.41 -17.78 15.06
C LEU A 434 12.62 -17.90 15.98
N ASP A 435 13.74 -18.39 15.45
CA ASP A 435 15.04 -18.39 16.15
C ASP A 435 15.66 -16.98 16.21
N LEU A 436 15.28 -16.08 15.28
CA LEU A 436 15.68 -14.68 15.25
C LEU A 436 14.57 -13.83 14.62
N LEU A 437 14.04 -12.88 15.39
CA LEU A 437 13.18 -11.80 14.90
C LEU A 437 13.81 -10.46 15.28
N VAL A 438 14.16 -9.66 14.27
CA VAL A 438 14.67 -8.29 14.42
C VAL A 438 13.63 -7.32 13.88
N VAL A 439 13.27 -6.30 14.65
CA VAL A 439 12.32 -5.27 14.22
C VAL A 439 13.00 -3.91 14.27
N CYS A 440 13.07 -3.25 13.13
CA CYS A 440 13.56 -1.89 12.94
C CYS A 440 12.34 -0.96 12.81
N ASP A 441 12.04 -0.20 13.86
CA ASP A 441 10.89 0.70 13.90
C ASP A 441 11.14 1.84 14.92
N ALA A 442 10.41 2.94 14.77
CA ALA A 442 10.46 4.07 15.70
C ALA A 442 9.63 3.83 16.98
N PHE A 443 8.66 2.92 16.95
CA PHE A 443 7.80 2.56 18.08
C PHE A 443 7.73 1.05 18.24
N GLU A 444 7.57 0.59 19.49
CA GLU A 444 7.17 -0.80 19.71
C GLU A 444 5.74 -1.04 19.20
N ASN A 445 5.52 -2.22 18.66
CA ASN A 445 4.23 -2.63 18.09
C ASN A 445 4.00 -4.13 18.28
N GLU A 446 2.90 -4.65 17.80
CA GLU A 446 2.52 -6.06 17.99
C GLU A 446 3.55 -7.05 17.38
N THR A 447 4.28 -6.63 16.34
CA THR A 447 5.36 -7.45 15.78
C THR A 447 6.59 -7.46 16.68
N SER A 448 6.98 -6.31 17.23
CA SER A 448 8.13 -6.19 18.12
C SER A 448 7.90 -6.84 19.48
N ALA A 449 6.64 -7.06 19.88
CA ALA A 449 6.30 -7.71 21.14
C ALA A 449 6.96 -9.11 21.31
N THR A 450 7.24 -9.80 20.23
CA THR A 450 7.92 -11.12 20.22
C THR A 450 9.35 -11.05 19.69
N ALA A 451 9.87 -9.87 19.34
CA ALA A 451 11.19 -9.70 18.76
C ALA A 451 12.32 -10.08 19.72
N HIS A 452 13.40 -10.63 19.16
CA HIS A 452 14.67 -10.86 19.86
C HIS A 452 15.50 -9.57 19.96
N ALA A 453 15.41 -8.73 18.91
CA ALA A 453 16.03 -7.41 18.88
C ALA A 453 15.07 -6.35 18.35
N VAL A 454 15.05 -5.18 18.99
CA VAL A 454 14.35 -3.98 18.51
C VAL A 454 15.38 -2.89 18.29
N LEU A 455 15.49 -2.40 17.06
CA LEU A 455 16.46 -1.39 16.64
C LEU A 455 15.71 -0.09 16.32
N PRO A 456 16.00 1.03 17.02
CA PRO A 456 15.34 2.30 16.79
C PRO A 456 15.74 2.92 15.46
N THR A 457 14.76 3.35 14.66
CA THR A 457 15.00 3.99 13.38
C THR A 457 14.54 5.44 13.34
N ALA A 458 15.22 6.25 12.51
CA ALA A 458 14.84 7.62 12.24
C ALA A 458 13.44 7.69 11.62
N GLN A 459 12.66 8.71 12.02
CA GLN A 459 11.35 8.99 11.47
C GLN A 459 11.42 9.88 10.22
N TRP A 460 10.28 10.03 9.58
CA TRP A 460 10.09 10.74 8.31
C TRP A 460 10.71 12.15 8.22
N ALA A 461 10.75 12.89 9.33
CA ALA A 461 11.28 14.26 9.40
C ALA A 461 12.76 14.33 9.82
N GLU A 462 13.39 13.18 10.06
CA GLU A 462 14.73 13.07 10.66
C GLU A 462 15.80 12.64 9.66
N GLU A 463 15.42 12.55 8.38
CA GLU A 463 16.31 12.19 7.28
C GLU A 463 15.77 12.70 5.94
N ASP A 464 16.65 12.94 4.98
CA ASP A 464 16.31 13.15 3.58
C ASP A 464 15.96 11.82 2.90
N GLY A 465 15.19 11.89 1.81
CA GLY A 465 14.97 10.74 0.95
C GLY A 465 13.90 10.99 -0.10
N THR A 466 13.90 10.19 -1.14
CA THR A 466 12.90 10.29 -2.21
C THR A 466 11.74 9.30 -2.03
N LEU A 467 10.61 9.65 -2.58
CA LEU A 467 9.39 8.84 -2.59
C LEU A 467 8.74 8.92 -3.96
N THR A 468 8.01 7.88 -4.34
CA THR A 468 7.21 7.90 -5.57
C THR A 468 5.74 7.90 -5.19
N ASN A 469 5.02 8.97 -5.55
CA ASN A 469 3.61 9.10 -5.22
C ASN A 469 2.70 8.25 -6.14
N LEU A 470 1.38 8.34 -5.96
CA LEU A 470 0.40 7.51 -6.69
C LEU A 470 0.37 7.77 -8.20
N GLU A 471 0.82 8.93 -8.68
CA GLU A 471 0.85 9.29 -10.12
C GLU A 471 2.22 9.02 -10.77
N GLY A 472 3.17 8.41 -10.03
CA GLY A 472 4.52 8.16 -10.52
C GLY A 472 5.42 9.40 -10.53
N ARG A 473 5.07 10.41 -9.75
CA ARG A 473 5.93 11.57 -9.48
C ARG A 473 6.91 11.21 -8.37
N VAL A 474 8.20 11.27 -8.66
CA VAL A 474 9.27 11.16 -7.68
C VAL A 474 9.42 12.50 -7.00
N ILE A 475 9.39 12.53 -5.68
CA ILE A 475 9.49 13.73 -4.85
C ILE A 475 10.62 13.59 -3.83
N LEU A 476 11.16 14.71 -3.39
CA LEU A 476 12.19 14.76 -2.35
C LEU A 476 11.57 15.22 -1.03
N ARG A 477 11.61 14.33 -0.04
CA ARG A 477 11.23 14.64 1.33
C ARG A 477 12.46 15.11 2.10
N ARG A 478 12.44 16.36 2.52
CA ARG A 478 13.56 16.97 3.25
C ARG A 478 13.47 16.71 4.74
N GLN A 479 14.64 16.51 5.33
CA GLN A 479 14.85 16.45 6.77
C GLN A 479 14.44 17.79 7.41
N VAL A 480 13.72 17.72 8.52
CA VAL A 480 13.28 18.87 9.32
C VAL A 480 14.13 19.01 10.59
N GLN A 481 14.58 17.92 11.13
CA GLN A 481 15.40 17.87 12.34
C GLN A 481 16.36 16.67 12.33
N ALA A 482 17.44 16.76 13.10
CA ALA A 482 18.29 15.60 13.32
C ALA A 482 17.53 14.53 14.09
N PRO A 483 17.81 13.22 13.86
CA PRO A 483 17.29 12.16 14.71
C PRO A 483 17.75 12.35 16.15
N PRO A 484 16.96 11.90 17.15
CA PRO A 484 17.38 11.94 18.54
C PRO A 484 18.71 11.20 18.76
N PRO A 485 19.51 11.64 19.74
CA PRO A 485 20.74 10.92 20.10
C PRO A 485 20.48 9.42 20.32
N GLY A 486 21.31 8.57 19.72
CA GLY A 486 21.16 7.11 19.84
C GLY A 486 20.25 6.47 18.79
N VAL A 487 19.56 7.23 17.97
CA VAL A 487 18.74 6.71 16.85
C VAL A 487 19.57 6.71 15.55
N LYS A 488 19.52 5.62 14.79
CA LYS A 488 20.16 5.49 13.46
C LYS A 488 19.11 5.49 12.35
N THR A 489 19.52 5.86 11.14
CA THR A 489 18.69 5.63 9.95
C THR A 489 18.73 4.16 9.54
N ASP A 490 17.71 3.69 8.80
CA ASP A 490 17.73 2.32 8.25
C ASP A 490 18.93 2.09 7.33
N LEU A 491 19.37 3.12 6.60
CA LEU A 491 20.56 3.06 5.75
C LEU A 491 21.83 2.75 6.55
N GLN A 492 22.02 3.43 7.70
CA GLN A 492 23.12 3.17 8.62
C GLN A 492 23.05 1.77 9.23
N ILE A 493 21.88 1.32 9.64
CA ILE A 493 21.68 -0.03 10.21
C ILE A 493 22.05 -1.10 9.18
N LEU A 494 21.60 -0.95 7.93
CA LEU A 494 21.90 -1.89 6.85
C LEU A 494 23.39 -1.92 6.50
N ALA A 495 24.06 -0.75 6.44
CA ALA A 495 25.48 -0.65 6.17
C ALA A 495 26.32 -1.32 7.27
N GLU A 496 25.99 -1.05 8.53
CA GLU A 496 26.71 -1.64 9.67
C GLU A 496 26.50 -3.16 9.81
N LEU A 497 25.29 -3.66 9.53
CA LEU A 497 25.03 -5.10 9.45
C LEU A 497 25.77 -5.74 8.28
N ALA A 498 25.78 -5.11 7.10
CA ALA A 498 26.51 -5.63 5.94
C ALA A 498 28.02 -5.75 6.23
N LYS A 499 28.59 -4.77 6.93
CA LYS A 499 30.00 -4.81 7.38
C LYS A 499 30.28 -6.00 8.28
N ARG A 500 29.42 -6.27 9.30
CA ARG A 500 29.56 -7.39 10.22
C ARG A 500 29.35 -8.75 9.56
N LEU A 501 28.58 -8.79 8.48
CA LEU A 501 28.42 -9.98 7.65
C LEU A 501 29.55 -10.18 6.63
N GLY A 502 30.62 -9.36 6.66
CA GLY A 502 31.77 -9.44 5.75
C GLY A 502 31.48 -8.94 4.34
N ARG A 503 30.49 -8.03 4.17
CA ARG A 503 30.04 -7.49 2.87
C ARG A 503 29.93 -5.96 2.85
N GLY A 504 30.68 -5.27 3.71
CA GLY A 504 30.58 -3.81 3.87
C GLY A 504 31.01 -2.99 2.66
N GLU A 505 31.86 -3.52 1.76
CA GLU A 505 32.44 -2.76 0.64
C GLU A 505 31.36 -2.13 -0.28
N GLY A 506 30.28 -2.82 -0.57
CA GLY A 506 29.19 -2.33 -1.42
C GLY A 506 28.16 -1.46 -0.69
N PHE A 507 28.37 -1.12 0.60
CA PHE A 507 27.39 -0.45 1.46
C PHE A 507 27.94 0.81 2.13
N GLN A 508 28.99 1.40 1.56
CA GLN A 508 29.60 2.63 2.07
C GLN A 508 28.96 3.83 1.38
N PHE A 509 28.07 4.52 2.08
CA PHE A 509 27.38 5.72 1.63
C PHE A 509 27.36 6.75 2.76
N ASP A 510 27.73 8.00 2.45
CA ASP A 510 27.76 9.09 3.41
C ASP A 510 26.41 9.81 3.53
N SER A 511 25.53 9.65 2.53
CA SER A 511 24.23 10.32 2.49
C SER A 511 23.18 9.48 1.73
N PRO A 512 21.89 9.74 1.95
CA PRO A 512 20.82 9.16 1.13
C PRO A 512 20.97 9.48 -0.35
N GLU A 513 21.46 10.66 -0.70
CA GLU A 513 21.69 11.07 -2.10
C GLU A 513 22.71 10.16 -2.81
N GLN A 514 23.80 9.75 -2.13
CA GLN A 514 24.74 8.79 -2.71
C GLN A 514 24.11 7.43 -3.00
N VAL A 515 23.18 6.96 -2.15
CA VAL A 515 22.39 5.76 -2.41
C VAL A 515 21.49 5.98 -3.62
N PHE A 516 20.87 7.15 -3.74
CA PHE A 516 20.03 7.51 -4.88
C PHE A 516 20.81 7.57 -6.19
N GLU A 517 22.07 8.04 -6.17
CA GLU A 517 22.96 8.04 -7.34
C GLU A 517 23.28 6.61 -7.82
N GLU A 518 23.45 5.65 -6.90
CA GLU A 518 23.60 4.24 -7.29
C GLU A 518 22.26 3.68 -7.84
N LEU A 519 21.12 4.00 -7.21
CA LEU A 519 19.79 3.63 -7.65
C LEU A 519 19.49 4.14 -9.07
N ARG A 520 19.84 5.39 -9.39
CA ARG A 520 19.69 5.96 -10.75
C ARG A 520 20.37 5.09 -11.79
N ARG A 521 21.64 4.73 -11.57
CA ARG A 521 22.39 3.83 -12.45
C ARG A 521 21.76 2.44 -12.53
N ALA A 522 21.30 1.91 -11.41
CA ALA A 522 20.66 0.61 -11.37
C ALA A 522 19.31 0.58 -12.13
N THR A 523 18.59 1.69 -12.22
CA THR A 523 17.33 1.79 -12.96
C THR A 523 17.48 2.15 -14.42
N GLN A 524 18.64 2.64 -14.85
CA GLN A 524 18.93 3.08 -16.22
C GLN A 524 18.55 2.04 -17.28
N GLY A 525 17.74 2.42 -18.25
CA GLY A 525 17.25 1.53 -19.31
C GLY A 525 16.19 0.52 -18.83
N GLY A 526 15.78 0.56 -17.57
CA GLY A 526 14.63 -0.20 -17.06
C GLY A 526 13.30 0.48 -17.38
N LYS A 527 12.19 -0.21 -17.11
CA LYS A 527 10.86 0.38 -17.33
C LYS A 527 10.61 1.57 -16.40
N ALA A 528 11.01 1.47 -15.15
CA ALA A 528 11.04 2.59 -14.21
C ALA A 528 12.43 3.21 -14.21
N ASP A 529 12.73 4.00 -15.25
CA ASP A 529 14.03 4.64 -15.45
C ASP A 529 14.10 5.97 -14.70
N TYR A 530 14.99 6.05 -13.72
CA TYR A 530 15.26 7.24 -12.90
C TYR A 530 16.59 7.92 -13.27
N SER A 531 17.31 7.46 -14.30
CA SER A 531 18.66 7.91 -14.59
C SER A 531 18.79 9.42 -14.82
N GLY A 532 17.73 10.07 -15.29
CA GLY A 532 17.66 11.53 -15.47
C GLY A 532 17.09 12.31 -14.29
N ILE A 533 16.87 11.67 -13.12
CA ILE A 533 16.32 12.31 -11.92
C ILE A 533 17.46 12.54 -10.91
N SER A 534 17.63 13.74 -10.40
CA SER A 534 18.56 14.08 -9.31
C SER A 534 17.82 14.82 -8.20
N TYR A 535 18.40 14.89 -7.00
CA TYR A 535 17.84 15.67 -5.89
C TYR A 535 17.64 17.12 -6.30
N GLU A 536 18.62 17.74 -6.93
CA GLU A 536 18.52 19.10 -7.46
C GLU A 536 17.33 19.28 -8.41
N LYS A 537 17.16 18.35 -9.37
CA LYS A 537 16.04 18.40 -10.32
C LYS A 537 14.68 18.22 -9.63
N LEU A 538 14.60 17.40 -8.59
CA LEU A 538 13.38 17.21 -7.81
C LEU A 538 12.97 18.48 -7.06
N GLU A 539 13.93 19.21 -6.50
CA GLU A 539 13.67 20.49 -5.82
C GLU A 539 13.19 21.57 -6.79
N GLN A 540 13.88 21.73 -7.91
CA GLN A 540 13.55 22.74 -8.92
C GLN A 540 12.16 22.55 -9.54
N ASN A 541 11.69 21.28 -9.67
CA ASN A 541 10.46 20.95 -10.39
C ASN A 541 9.31 20.44 -9.49
N GLN A 542 9.43 20.52 -8.17
CA GLN A 542 8.46 19.93 -7.23
C GLN A 542 8.14 18.46 -7.54
N GLY A 543 9.18 17.70 -7.90
CA GLY A 543 9.11 16.31 -8.31
C GLY A 543 9.09 16.11 -9.83
N VAL A 544 9.46 14.90 -10.25
CA VAL A 544 9.63 14.51 -11.66
C VAL A 544 8.95 13.17 -11.91
N PHE A 545 8.17 13.06 -12.99
CA PHE A 545 7.55 11.79 -13.37
C PHE A 545 8.55 10.84 -14.04
N TRP A 546 8.60 9.60 -13.56
CA TRP A 546 9.33 8.57 -14.27
C TRP A 546 8.45 7.94 -15.41
N PRO A 547 9.03 7.34 -16.46
CA PRO A 547 10.43 7.28 -16.84
C PRO A 547 11.04 8.66 -17.15
N CYS A 548 12.29 8.84 -16.73
CA CYS A 548 13.07 10.04 -17.03
C CYS A 548 14.51 9.63 -17.38
N PRO A 549 14.78 9.27 -18.66
CA PRO A 549 16.02 8.58 -19.06
C PRO A 549 17.23 9.47 -19.23
N SER A 550 17.12 10.79 -19.10
CA SER A 550 18.24 11.72 -19.18
C SER A 550 17.99 12.99 -18.36
N ASN A 551 19.06 13.70 -18.01
CA ASN A 551 18.96 14.95 -17.25
C ASN A 551 18.13 16.02 -17.96
N SER A 552 18.15 16.06 -19.29
CA SER A 552 17.36 17.01 -20.11
C SER A 552 15.90 16.57 -20.31
N HIS A 553 15.57 15.30 -20.02
CA HIS A 553 14.19 14.80 -20.21
C HIS A 553 13.26 15.36 -19.12
N PRO A 554 12.08 15.93 -19.46
CA PRO A 554 11.20 16.59 -18.48
C PRO A 554 10.48 15.62 -17.54
N GLY A 555 10.60 14.32 -17.75
CA GLY A 555 9.77 13.27 -17.16
C GLY A 555 8.59 12.90 -18.05
N THR A 556 7.86 11.85 -17.67
CA THR A 556 6.76 11.29 -18.46
C THR A 556 5.45 11.33 -17.65
N PRO A 557 4.73 12.45 -17.63
CA PRO A 557 3.52 12.59 -16.82
C PRO A 557 2.39 11.65 -17.28
N ARG A 558 2.30 11.37 -18.60
CA ARG A 558 1.26 10.48 -19.17
C ARG A 558 1.89 9.30 -19.90
N LEU A 559 1.55 8.08 -19.49
CA LEU A 559 1.90 6.85 -20.20
C LEU A 559 0.86 6.52 -21.28
N PHE A 560 1.24 5.70 -22.24
CA PHE A 560 0.40 5.09 -23.26
C PHE A 560 -0.18 6.05 -24.31
N ALA A 561 0.23 7.30 -24.34
CA ALA A 561 -0.21 8.24 -25.39
C ALA A 561 0.14 7.70 -26.79
N GLU A 562 1.39 7.31 -27.00
CA GLU A 562 1.89 6.82 -28.29
C GLU A 562 1.87 5.30 -28.40
N ARG A 563 2.45 4.59 -27.43
CA ARG A 563 2.58 3.12 -27.44
C ARG A 563 2.45 2.53 -26.03
N PHE A 564 2.17 1.24 -25.97
CA PHE A 564 2.25 0.44 -24.74
C PHE A 564 3.64 -0.21 -24.59
N PHE A 565 3.98 -0.66 -23.37
CA PHE A 565 5.30 -1.20 -23.03
C PHE A 565 5.41 -2.72 -23.27
N LEU A 566 4.52 -3.29 -24.04
CA LEU A 566 4.62 -4.65 -24.58
C LEU A 566 5.45 -4.66 -25.87
N ALA A 567 6.02 -5.80 -26.24
CA ALA A 567 6.88 -5.93 -27.42
C ALA A 567 6.16 -5.50 -28.72
N SER A 568 4.85 -5.78 -28.81
CA SER A 568 4.01 -5.35 -29.93
C SER A 568 3.74 -3.84 -30.00
N GLY A 569 4.01 -3.10 -28.91
CA GLY A 569 3.59 -1.70 -28.74
C GLY A 569 2.08 -1.51 -28.55
N ARG A 570 1.29 -2.58 -28.49
CA ARG A 570 -0.18 -2.61 -28.38
C ARG A 570 -0.60 -3.15 -27.01
N ALA A 571 -1.75 -2.70 -26.49
CA ALA A 571 -2.31 -3.25 -25.24
C ALA A 571 -2.86 -4.67 -25.46
N GLN A 572 -2.80 -5.48 -24.42
CA GLN A 572 -3.29 -6.85 -24.43
C GLN A 572 -4.64 -6.95 -23.71
N PHE A 573 -5.66 -7.37 -24.41
CA PHE A 573 -6.88 -7.89 -23.81
C PHE A 573 -6.65 -9.28 -23.22
N THR A 574 -7.24 -9.55 -22.06
CA THR A 574 -7.09 -10.84 -21.39
C THR A 574 -8.45 -11.42 -21.00
N ALA A 575 -8.82 -12.56 -21.56
CA ALA A 575 -10.03 -13.27 -21.17
C ALA A 575 -9.92 -13.77 -19.72
N VAL A 576 -10.86 -13.34 -18.88
CA VAL A 576 -10.90 -13.63 -17.44
C VAL A 576 -12.30 -14.09 -17.03
N PRO A 577 -12.62 -15.38 -17.11
CA PRO A 577 -13.93 -15.88 -16.75
C PRO A 577 -14.21 -15.69 -15.25
N HIS A 578 -15.48 -15.49 -14.91
CA HIS A 578 -15.87 -15.36 -13.50
C HIS A 578 -15.57 -16.64 -12.72
N ARG A 579 -15.10 -16.45 -11.49
CA ARG A 579 -15.05 -17.46 -10.44
C ARG A 579 -15.45 -16.85 -9.10
N ASN A 580 -15.98 -17.67 -8.21
CA ASN A 580 -16.39 -17.23 -6.88
C ASN A 580 -15.17 -16.81 -6.02
N ALA A 581 -15.43 -16.11 -4.92
CA ALA A 581 -14.45 -15.92 -3.85
C ALA A 581 -14.00 -17.28 -3.28
N ALA A 582 -12.82 -17.33 -2.67
CA ALA A 582 -12.28 -18.57 -2.10
C ALA A 582 -13.14 -19.11 -0.95
N GLU A 583 -13.89 -18.24 -0.27
CA GLU A 583 -14.82 -18.60 0.77
C GLU A 583 -16.13 -17.82 0.60
N LEU A 584 -17.25 -18.53 0.57
CA LEU A 584 -18.59 -17.95 0.53
C LEU A 584 -19.34 -18.25 1.83
N PRO A 585 -20.33 -17.42 2.20
CA PRO A 585 -21.25 -17.74 3.29
C PRO A 585 -21.96 -19.08 3.08
N ASP A 586 -22.16 -19.80 4.19
CA ASP A 586 -22.89 -21.07 4.27
C ASP A 586 -23.75 -21.12 5.53
N THR A 587 -24.30 -22.30 5.85
CA THR A 587 -25.16 -22.49 7.02
C THR A 587 -24.48 -22.22 8.35
N ASP A 588 -23.18 -22.51 8.47
CA ASP A 588 -22.40 -22.33 9.70
C ASP A 588 -21.87 -20.90 9.85
N TYR A 589 -21.55 -20.24 8.73
CA TYR A 589 -21.03 -18.89 8.64
C TYR A 589 -21.83 -18.06 7.62
N PRO A 590 -23.04 -17.62 7.97
CA PRO A 590 -24.02 -17.12 7.00
C PRO A 590 -23.83 -15.67 6.54
N LEU A 591 -22.79 -14.98 6.98
CA LEU A 591 -22.57 -13.56 6.69
C LEU A 591 -21.25 -13.36 5.95
N PHE A 592 -21.23 -12.39 5.04
CA PHE A 592 -20.00 -11.85 4.51
C PHE A 592 -19.30 -10.95 5.55
N PHE A 593 -17.97 -10.98 5.55
CA PHE A 593 -17.15 -10.05 6.31
C PHE A 593 -16.17 -9.34 5.38
N THR A 594 -16.10 -8.02 5.49
CA THR A 594 -15.15 -7.18 4.75
C THR A 594 -14.45 -6.20 5.69
N THR A 595 -13.25 -5.80 5.31
CA THR A 595 -12.41 -4.89 6.10
C THR A 595 -12.16 -3.57 5.40
N GLY A 596 -11.83 -2.54 6.17
CA GLY A 596 -11.47 -1.23 5.62
C GLY A 596 -10.73 -0.34 6.60
N ARG A 597 -10.84 0.97 6.40
CA ARG A 597 -10.13 1.99 7.16
C ARG A 597 -11.08 3.03 7.74
N TYR A 598 -10.64 3.65 8.82
CA TYR A 598 -11.12 4.95 9.29
C TYR A 598 -10.18 6.05 8.79
N LYS A 599 -10.69 7.27 8.63
CA LYS A 599 -9.88 8.40 8.14
C LYS A 599 -8.83 8.86 9.15
N GLU A 600 -9.05 8.60 10.43
CA GLU A 600 -8.18 8.98 11.54
C GLU A 600 -6.95 8.08 11.63
N HIS A 601 -7.05 6.83 11.22
CA HIS A 601 -5.96 5.86 11.36
C HIS A 601 -5.31 5.49 10.02
N TYR A 602 -4.02 5.13 10.11
CA TYR A 602 -3.23 4.74 8.96
C TYR A 602 -2.73 3.28 9.09
N ASN A 603 -3.07 2.43 8.12
CA ASN A 603 -2.70 1.02 8.04
C ASN A 603 -2.93 0.27 9.38
N SER A 604 -1.90 -0.35 9.98
CA SER A 604 -2.01 -1.07 11.25
C SER A 604 -2.23 -0.17 12.48
N GLY A 605 -2.26 1.15 12.31
CA GLY A 605 -2.40 2.09 13.42
C GLY A 605 -1.15 2.25 14.29
N ALA A 606 -0.05 1.54 14.01
CA ALA A 606 1.14 1.51 14.86
C ALA A 606 1.72 2.90 15.21
N GLN A 607 1.52 3.89 14.36
CA GLN A 607 1.89 5.28 14.64
C GLN A 607 0.68 6.12 15.04
N THR A 608 -0.41 6.08 14.29
CA THR A 608 -1.57 6.95 14.52
C THR A 608 -2.28 6.70 15.84
N ARG A 609 -2.15 5.51 16.43
CA ARG A 609 -2.66 5.21 17.77
C ARG A 609 -1.86 5.91 18.90
N HIS A 610 -0.68 6.45 18.61
CA HIS A 610 0.09 7.28 19.54
C HIS A 610 -0.30 8.77 19.46
N VAL A 611 -1.17 9.18 18.55
CA VAL A 611 -1.62 10.58 18.40
C VAL A 611 -2.94 10.77 19.15
N PRO A 612 -2.96 11.51 20.29
CA PRO A 612 -4.17 11.64 21.11
C PRO A 612 -5.39 12.11 20.35
N ALA A 613 -5.27 13.17 19.54
CA ALA A 613 -6.39 13.71 18.76
C ALA A 613 -7.01 12.68 17.77
N LEU A 614 -6.23 11.72 17.28
CA LEU A 614 -6.73 10.66 16.39
C LEU A 614 -7.38 9.53 17.19
N MET A 615 -6.81 9.19 18.35
CA MET A 615 -7.39 8.20 19.26
C MET A 615 -8.68 8.68 19.88
N ASP A 616 -8.78 9.92 20.32
CA ASP A 616 -10.00 10.50 20.88
C ASP A 616 -11.14 10.50 19.84
N ALA A 617 -10.82 10.75 18.57
CA ALA A 617 -11.80 10.73 17.49
C ALA A 617 -12.29 9.31 17.14
N LYS A 618 -11.40 8.30 17.23
CA LYS A 618 -11.71 6.88 16.93
C LYS A 618 -10.91 5.96 17.86
N PRO A 619 -11.39 5.74 19.10
CA PRO A 619 -10.63 5.01 20.11
C PRO A 619 -10.61 3.48 19.93
N GLU A 620 -11.59 2.93 19.21
CA GLU A 620 -11.79 1.48 19.09
C GLU A 620 -12.31 1.08 17.70
N PRO A 621 -12.11 -0.20 17.32
CA PRO A 621 -12.76 -0.75 16.13
C PRO A 621 -14.22 -1.08 16.45
N ARG A 622 -15.15 -0.54 15.66
CA ARG A 622 -16.58 -0.90 15.73
C ARG A 622 -16.98 -1.68 14.49
N VAL A 623 -17.77 -2.75 14.66
CA VAL A 623 -18.31 -3.51 13.54
C VAL A 623 -19.62 -2.89 13.07
N GLN A 624 -19.69 -2.55 11.77
CA GLN A 624 -20.94 -2.07 11.16
C GLN A 624 -21.89 -3.23 10.95
N VAL A 625 -23.13 -3.04 11.41
CA VAL A 625 -24.23 -4.01 11.36
C VAL A 625 -25.47 -3.31 10.80
N HIS A 626 -26.07 -3.90 9.75
CA HIS A 626 -27.31 -3.36 9.19
C HIS A 626 -28.47 -3.47 10.22
N PRO A 627 -29.42 -2.49 10.33
CA PRO A 627 -30.52 -2.53 11.28
C PRO A 627 -31.34 -3.84 11.25
N ARG A 628 -31.64 -4.40 10.08
CA ARG A 628 -32.34 -5.69 9.95
C ARG A 628 -31.53 -6.84 10.55
N LEU A 629 -30.22 -6.84 10.41
CA LEU A 629 -29.35 -7.86 11.01
C LEU A 629 -29.26 -7.65 12.52
N ALA A 630 -29.13 -6.41 12.99
CA ALA A 630 -29.10 -6.07 14.41
C ALA A 630 -30.36 -6.54 15.12
N ALA A 631 -31.54 -6.27 14.55
CA ALA A 631 -32.83 -6.75 15.07
C ALA A 631 -32.89 -8.29 15.14
N ARG A 632 -32.39 -8.99 14.11
CA ARG A 632 -32.37 -10.47 14.10
C ARG A 632 -31.41 -11.03 15.16
N LEU A 633 -30.31 -10.35 15.44
CA LEU A 633 -29.33 -10.74 16.45
C LEU A 633 -29.72 -10.28 17.87
N GLY A 634 -30.71 -9.39 18.03
CA GLY A 634 -31.08 -8.82 19.30
C GLY A 634 -30.07 -7.89 19.92
N VAL A 635 -29.33 -7.10 19.09
CA VAL A 635 -28.30 -6.16 19.54
C VAL A 635 -28.65 -4.70 19.18
N VAL A 636 -28.20 -3.77 20.00
CA VAL A 636 -28.30 -2.33 19.80
C VAL A 636 -26.93 -1.68 19.59
N ASP A 637 -26.92 -0.39 19.26
CA ASP A 637 -25.67 0.35 19.05
C ASP A 637 -24.84 0.37 20.35
N GLY A 638 -23.55 0.05 20.23
CA GLY A 638 -22.64 -0.05 21.37
C GLY A 638 -22.54 -1.43 22.02
N ASP A 639 -23.48 -2.32 21.80
CA ASP A 639 -23.42 -3.70 22.33
C ASP A 639 -22.16 -4.43 21.83
N LEU A 640 -21.72 -5.45 22.57
CA LEU A 640 -20.63 -6.31 22.16
C LEU A 640 -21.15 -7.45 21.25
N LEU A 641 -20.53 -7.59 20.09
CA LEU A 641 -20.79 -8.66 19.13
C LEU A 641 -19.55 -9.53 18.99
N LEU A 642 -19.67 -10.83 19.21
CA LEU A 642 -18.66 -11.81 18.86
C LEU A 642 -18.83 -12.18 17.39
N VAL A 643 -17.81 -11.88 16.58
CA VAL A 643 -17.71 -12.25 15.18
C VAL A 643 -16.70 -13.37 15.04
N GLU A 644 -17.07 -14.48 14.43
CA GLU A 644 -16.26 -15.68 14.30
C GLU A 644 -16.14 -16.09 12.83
N SER A 645 -14.94 -16.46 12.42
CA SER A 645 -14.65 -17.14 11.15
C SER A 645 -14.02 -18.51 11.42
N ARG A 646 -13.74 -19.29 10.40
CA ARG A 646 -12.98 -20.55 10.53
C ARG A 646 -11.56 -20.39 11.06
N ARG A 647 -11.05 -19.15 11.15
CA ARG A 647 -9.66 -18.82 11.52
C ARG A 647 -9.51 -18.21 12.90
N GLY A 648 -10.57 -17.61 13.42
CA GLY A 648 -10.53 -16.97 14.72
C GLY A 648 -11.82 -16.24 15.05
N ALA A 649 -11.78 -15.52 16.17
CA ALA A 649 -12.92 -14.79 16.72
C ALA A 649 -12.46 -13.42 17.26
N VAL A 650 -13.32 -12.42 17.09
CA VAL A 650 -13.09 -11.04 17.58
C VAL A 650 -14.36 -10.49 18.20
N ARG A 651 -14.22 -9.80 19.34
CA ARG A 651 -15.30 -9.00 19.92
C ARG A 651 -15.17 -7.56 19.45
N PHE A 652 -16.26 -7.03 18.90
CA PHE A 652 -16.36 -5.64 18.49
C PHE A 652 -17.55 -4.96 19.14
N SER A 653 -17.43 -3.66 19.42
CA SER A 653 -18.61 -2.82 19.70
C SER A 653 -19.41 -2.64 18.41
N VAL A 654 -20.72 -2.77 18.49
CA VAL A 654 -21.66 -2.64 17.36
C VAL A 654 -21.78 -1.17 16.94
N LEU A 655 -21.77 -0.93 15.63
CA LEU A 655 -22.19 0.32 15.00
C LEU A 655 -23.36 0.01 14.05
N ILE A 656 -24.57 0.41 14.43
CA ILE A 656 -25.73 0.20 13.56
C ILE A 656 -25.70 1.22 12.42
N SER A 657 -25.78 0.72 11.19
CA SER A 657 -25.73 1.56 9.98
C SER A 657 -26.50 0.93 8.82
N SER A 658 -27.39 1.69 8.19
CA SER A 658 -28.06 1.31 6.94
C SER A 658 -27.15 1.42 5.70
N ASP A 659 -25.92 1.89 5.87
CA ASP A 659 -24.95 2.06 4.77
C ASP A 659 -24.26 0.75 4.37
N ILE A 660 -24.48 -0.33 5.10
CA ILE A 660 -23.98 -1.66 4.78
C ILE A 660 -25.11 -2.59 4.37
N ARG A 661 -24.84 -3.62 3.59
CA ARG A 661 -25.79 -4.67 3.22
C ARG A 661 -26.21 -5.49 4.45
N ALA A 662 -27.45 -6.01 4.43
CA ALA A 662 -27.99 -6.80 5.55
C ALA A 662 -27.34 -8.19 5.75
N ASP A 663 -26.59 -8.65 4.75
CA ASP A 663 -25.86 -9.92 4.74
C ASP A 663 -24.35 -9.76 5.02
N THR A 664 -23.89 -8.54 5.31
CA THR A 664 -22.47 -8.20 5.37
C THR A 664 -22.12 -7.48 6.67
N LEU A 665 -20.98 -7.82 7.26
CA LEU A 665 -20.36 -7.10 8.36
C LEU A 665 -19.10 -6.38 7.86
N PHE A 666 -18.79 -5.20 8.41
CA PHE A 666 -17.57 -4.45 8.13
C PHE A 666 -16.88 -4.08 9.44
N ALA A 667 -15.53 -4.29 9.49
CA ALA A 667 -14.73 -3.76 10.59
C ALA A 667 -13.42 -3.15 10.08
N PRO A 668 -12.90 -2.09 10.75
CA PRO A 668 -11.60 -1.51 10.43
C PRO A 668 -10.47 -2.41 10.92
N PHE A 669 -9.31 -2.37 10.24
CA PHE A 669 -8.17 -3.26 10.56
C PHE A 669 -6.99 -2.57 11.27
N HIS A 670 -7.21 -1.40 11.89
CA HIS A 670 -6.13 -0.60 12.50
C HIS A 670 -5.68 -1.08 13.88
N TRP A 671 -6.32 -2.08 14.46
CA TRP A 671 -6.03 -2.58 15.79
C TRP A 671 -5.43 -3.99 15.76
N GLY A 672 -4.58 -4.26 16.72
CA GLY A 672 -3.91 -5.54 16.92
C GLY A 672 -4.48 -6.34 18.10
N GLY A 673 -3.82 -7.45 18.42
CA GLY A 673 -4.18 -8.31 19.55
C GLY A 673 -5.60 -8.86 19.41
N ARG A 674 -6.39 -8.78 20.48
CA ARG A 674 -7.76 -9.32 20.53
C ARG A 674 -8.78 -8.54 19.67
N GLN A 675 -8.41 -7.34 19.20
CA GLN A 675 -9.25 -6.48 18.37
C GLN A 675 -8.85 -6.52 16.88
N ALA A 676 -7.92 -7.39 16.49
CA ALA A 676 -7.42 -7.47 15.13
C ALA A 676 -8.47 -8.08 14.18
N ALA A 677 -9.04 -7.28 13.29
CA ALA A 677 -9.97 -7.77 12.26
C ALA A 677 -9.34 -8.85 11.37
N ASN A 678 -8.01 -8.83 11.19
CA ASN A 678 -7.29 -9.84 10.40
C ASN A 678 -7.16 -11.22 11.09
N LEU A 679 -7.62 -11.39 12.33
CA LEU A 679 -7.88 -12.73 12.90
C LEU A 679 -8.94 -13.50 12.10
N LEU A 680 -9.85 -12.77 11.45
CA LEU A 680 -10.98 -13.34 10.70
C LEU A 680 -10.67 -13.55 9.22
N THR A 681 -9.75 -12.78 8.63
CA THR A 681 -9.55 -12.70 7.18
C THR A 681 -8.88 -13.93 6.57
N MET A 682 -9.17 -14.14 5.28
CA MET A 682 -8.78 -15.32 4.51
C MET A 682 -7.37 -15.16 3.91
N PRO A 683 -6.47 -16.16 4.04
CA PRO A 683 -5.13 -16.11 3.45
C PRO A 683 -5.05 -16.64 2.01
N ALA A 684 -6.18 -16.96 1.36
CA ALA A 684 -6.16 -17.42 -0.04
C ALA A 684 -5.50 -16.39 -0.95
N LEU A 685 -4.60 -16.84 -1.83
CA LEU A 685 -3.76 -15.97 -2.65
C LEU A 685 -4.27 -15.93 -4.09
N ASP A 686 -4.24 -14.72 -4.68
CA ASP A 686 -4.33 -14.58 -6.13
C ASP A 686 -3.18 -15.36 -6.80
N PRO A 687 -3.45 -16.21 -7.81
CA PRO A 687 -2.44 -17.10 -8.38
C PRO A 687 -1.32 -16.37 -9.11
N ILE A 688 -1.52 -15.11 -9.51
CA ILE A 688 -0.55 -14.31 -10.28
C ILE A 688 0.16 -13.30 -9.39
N SER A 689 -0.60 -12.42 -8.74
CA SER A 689 -0.05 -11.35 -7.91
C SER A 689 0.39 -11.83 -6.52
N ARG A 690 -0.10 -12.98 -6.09
CA ARG A 690 0.04 -13.52 -4.72
C ARG A 690 -0.56 -12.61 -3.65
N MET A 691 -1.54 -11.76 -4.04
CA MET A 691 -2.33 -10.91 -3.14
C MET A 691 -3.27 -11.78 -2.30
N PRO A 692 -3.33 -11.61 -0.96
CA PRO A 692 -4.31 -12.30 -0.12
C PRO A 692 -5.73 -11.75 -0.27
N GLU A 693 -6.71 -12.61 0.02
CA GLU A 693 -8.14 -12.28 0.00
C GLU A 693 -8.60 -11.65 1.32
N PHE A 694 -8.36 -10.33 1.49
CA PHE A 694 -8.74 -9.58 2.69
C PHE A 694 -10.20 -9.11 2.71
N LYS A 695 -10.84 -9.05 1.53
CA LYS A 695 -12.11 -8.35 1.36
C LYS A 695 -13.34 -9.25 1.40
N VAL A 696 -13.12 -10.54 1.40
CA VAL A 696 -14.21 -11.52 1.44
C VAL A 696 -13.82 -12.69 2.34
N CYS A 697 -14.62 -12.93 3.36
CA CYS A 697 -14.63 -14.21 4.08
C CYS A 697 -16.00 -14.43 4.69
N ALA A 698 -16.30 -15.67 5.08
CA ALA A 698 -17.54 -16.05 5.73
C ALA A 698 -17.39 -15.97 7.25
N VAL A 699 -18.40 -15.39 7.91
CA VAL A 699 -18.44 -15.26 9.37
C VAL A 699 -19.83 -15.57 9.92
N ARG A 700 -19.88 -15.93 11.20
CA ARG A 700 -21.09 -15.88 12.01
C ARG A 700 -20.95 -14.83 13.10
N ALA A 701 -22.07 -14.33 13.59
CA ALA A 701 -22.10 -13.31 14.61
C ALA A 701 -23.16 -13.63 15.67
N ARG A 702 -22.83 -13.38 16.94
CA ARG A 702 -23.74 -13.52 18.06
C ARG A 702 -23.45 -12.48 19.15
N PRO A 703 -24.46 -12.11 19.96
CA PRO A 703 -24.22 -11.24 21.11
C PRO A 703 -23.14 -11.82 22.02
N ALA A 704 -22.31 -10.97 22.59
CA ALA A 704 -21.24 -11.35 23.51
C ALA A 704 -21.44 -10.64 24.85
N SER A 705 -21.27 -11.38 25.95
CA SER A 705 -21.17 -10.78 27.28
C SER A 705 -19.83 -10.05 27.44
N PRO A 706 -19.78 -9.00 28.26
CA PRO A 706 -18.50 -8.43 28.71
C PRO A 706 -17.60 -9.53 29.30
N ILE A 707 -16.31 -9.44 29.07
CA ILE A 707 -15.35 -10.35 29.73
C ILE A 707 -15.30 -9.93 31.20
N GLU A 708 -15.72 -10.79 32.11
CA GLU A 708 -15.47 -10.60 33.53
C GLU A 708 -13.94 -10.56 33.75
N GLY A 709 -13.43 -9.43 34.20
CA GLY A 709 -12.06 -9.27 34.70
C GLY A 709 -11.00 -8.94 33.64
N THR A 710 -10.87 -7.68 33.32
CA THR A 710 -9.58 -7.00 33.02
C THR A 710 -9.74 -5.51 33.32
N HIS A 711 -9.43 -5.16 34.54
CA HIS A 711 -9.07 -3.79 34.91
C HIS A 711 -7.57 -3.57 34.67
#